data_66ee0bf9293262e2a4be618a66ae5da2
#
_entry.id   66ee0bf9293262e2a4be618a66ae5da2
#
_cell.length_a   1.000
_cell.length_b   1.000
_cell.length_c   1.000
_cell.angle_alpha   90.00
_cell.angle_beta   90.00
_cell.angle_gamma   90.00
#
_symmetry.space_group_name_H-M   'P 1'
#
loop_
_entity.id
_entity.type
_entity.pdbx_description
1 polymer ?
#
loop_
_entity_poly.entity_id
_entity_poly.type
_entity_poly.pdbx_seq_one_letter_code
_entity_poly.pdbx_strand_id
1 'polypeptide(L)'
;MTFSEEIRLGIPDFLPEPMPYDPNINHAPKRKEILNHEEKQLALRNALRYFPKTLHAKLAPEFIAELDTYGRIYMYRYRPTYDMYARPIDEYPHRSEQAAAIMLMIQNNLNPEVAQHPHELIVYGGNGAIFQNWAQYRLTMKYLSEMTDEQTLVMYSGHPLGLFPSHPNAPRVVVTNGMVIPNYSKPDDWERMNALGVSQYGQMTAGSYMYIGPQGIVHGTTITVLNAARKQRSEKGGPQDIRGMLFVSSGLGGMSGAQPKAGNIAGVVSVVAEINPLAAKKRYDQGWVDELHDNLDELIPAIKRSVEEKRTVSMAYVGNVVDLWERLADEGVHVDIGSDQTSLHNPWAGGYYPADLTLEESKAMMAENPDEFRKHVQASLCRQVAAINRLAANGMYFFDYGNAFLLQSKRAGADICKADGKFRYPSYVQDIMGPMFFDYGFGPFRWVCTSGDPADLAKTDEIAARVLEEIMQNAPDEIKGQMADNIHWIVEAGRNQLVVGSQARILYADAEGRAKIALAFNEAIRKGEITRPIVLGRDHHDVSGTDSPFRETSNIYDGSQFCADMAVQNVIGDSFRGATWVSLHNGGGVGWGEVINGGFGMVIDGSADSDRHISEMLFWDVNNGIARRAWARNEGSIHSIEREMQRSHGLQVTMPSIVDDDIINLI
;
A
#
# COMPACT_ATOMS: atom_id res chain seq x y z
N MET A 1 -20.75 -14.38 -24.80
CA MET A 1 -21.01 -14.57 -23.35
C MET A 1 -21.06 -13.19 -22.73
N THR A 2 -22.07 -12.89 -21.94
CA THR A 2 -22.19 -11.62 -21.22
C THR A 2 -21.25 -11.62 -20.01
N PHE A 3 -20.97 -10.45 -19.45
CA PHE A 3 -20.19 -10.28 -18.22
C PHE A 3 -20.69 -11.20 -17.08
N SER A 4 -21.99 -11.17 -16.85
CA SER A 4 -22.66 -11.97 -15.81
C SER A 4 -22.56 -13.48 -16.05
N GLU A 5 -22.71 -13.91 -17.31
CA GLU A 5 -22.56 -15.33 -17.67
C GLU A 5 -21.14 -15.82 -17.48
N GLU A 6 -20.15 -15.02 -17.86
CA GLU A 6 -18.74 -15.39 -17.73
C GLU A 6 -18.30 -15.50 -16.26
N ILE A 7 -18.76 -14.60 -15.38
CA ILE A 7 -18.54 -14.71 -13.94
C ILE A 7 -19.12 -16.00 -13.38
N ARG A 8 -20.39 -16.29 -13.67
CA ARG A 8 -21.08 -17.50 -13.16
C ARG A 8 -20.50 -18.81 -13.70
N LEU A 9 -19.93 -18.77 -14.89
CA LEU A 9 -19.27 -19.93 -15.48
C LEU A 9 -18.02 -20.31 -14.64
N GLY A 10 -17.26 -19.32 -14.15
CA GLY A 10 -16.00 -19.55 -13.44
C GLY A 10 -14.96 -20.17 -14.36
N ILE A 11 -14.37 -21.30 -13.95
CA ILE A 11 -13.43 -22.06 -14.79
C ILE A 11 -14.25 -22.92 -15.77
N PRO A 12 -14.15 -22.68 -17.11
CA PRO A 12 -14.87 -23.48 -18.07
C PRO A 12 -14.33 -24.92 -18.11
N ASP A 13 -15.20 -25.88 -18.37
CA ASP A 13 -14.87 -27.29 -18.59
C ASP A 13 -14.40 -27.62 -20.02
N PHE A 14 -14.39 -26.60 -20.89
CA PHE A 14 -13.85 -26.63 -22.24
C PHE A 14 -12.57 -25.77 -22.32
N LEU A 15 -11.78 -25.94 -23.37
CA LEU A 15 -10.57 -25.17 -23.61
C LEU A 15 -10.93 -23.83 -24.29
N PRO A 16 -10.79 -22.68 -23.61
CA PRO A 16 -10.98 -21.38 -24.26
C PRO A 16 -9.94 -21.13 -25.36
N GLU A 17 -10.24 -20.23 -26.29
CA GLU A 17 -9.23 -19.76 -27.24
C GLU A 17 -8.07 -19.05 -26.51
N PRO A 18 -6.82 -19.21 -27.00
CA PRO A 18 -5.69 -18.50 -26.41
C PRO A 18 -5.90 -16.99 -26.45
N MET A 19 -5.65 -16.32 -25.32
CA MET A 19 -5.63 -14.87 -25.30
C MET A 19 -4.34 -14.35 -25.94
N PRO A 20 -4.39 -13.39 -26.87
CA PRO A 20 -3.20 -12.85 -27.50
C PRO A 20 -2.32 -12.10 -26.47
N TYR A 21 -1.01 -12.19 -26.68
CA TYR A 21 -0.08 -11.32 -25.96
C TYR A 21 -0.24 -9.88 -26.45
N ASP A 22 -0.44 -8.94 -25.53
CA ASP A 22 -0.52 -7.51 -25.84
C ASP A 22 0.77 -6.80 -25.41
N PRO A 23 1.65 -6.42 -26.35
CA PRO A 23 2.92 -5.77 -26.02
C PRO A 23 2.76 -4.33 -25.49
N ASN A 24 1.55 -3.75 -25.58
CA ASN A 24 1.29 -2.40 -25.05
C ASN A 24 0.98 -2.39 -23.56
N ILE A 25 0.76 -3.56 -22.96
CA ILE A 25 0.56 -3.71 -21.50
C ILE A 25 1.91 -3.79 -20.80
N ASN A 26 1.99 -3.16 -19.63
CA ASN A 26 3.16 -3.27 -18.76
C ASN A 26 3.21 -4.65 -18.11
N HIS A 27 3.94 -5.58 -18.71
CA HIS A 27 4.09 -6.94 -18.22
C HIS A 27 5.11 -7.02 -17.07
N ALA A 28 4.89 -7.97 -16.14
CA ALA A 28 5.85 -8.27 -15.10
C ALA A 28 7.15 -8.86 -15.69
N PRO A 29 8.31 -8.51 -15.12
CA PRO A 29 9.56 -9.14 -15.55
C PRO A 29 9.56 -10.63 -15.25
N LYS A 30 10.37 -11.39 -16.03
CA LYS A 30 10.61 -12.81 -15.76
C LYS A 30 11.08 -12.99 -14.30
N ARG A 31 10.48 -13.93 -13.60
CA ARG A 31 10.86 -14.30 -12.24
C ARG A 31 12.05 -15.26 -12.24
N LYS A 32 12.79 -15.25 -11.13
CA LYS A 32 13.91 -16.17 -10.91
C LYS A 32 13.46 -17.63 -11.10
N GLU A 33 14.22 -18.39 -11.89
CA GLU A 33 14.08 -19.84 -11.98
C GLU A 33 14.70 -20.46 -10.73
N ILE A 34 13.89 -21.05 -9.87
CA ILE A 34 14.32 -21.59 -8.57
C ILE A 34 13.96 -23.07 -8.40
N LEU A 35 13.05 -23.56 -9.25
CA LEU A 35 12.54 -24.93 -9.13
C LEU A 35 13.47 -25.92 -9.84
N ASN A 36 13.80 -27.02 -9.15
CA ASN A 36 14.42 -28.18 -9.77
C ASN A 36 13.39 -28.99 -10.59
N HIS A 37 13.82 -30.07 -11.25
CA HIS A 37 12.96 -30.86 -12.11
C HIS A 37 11.73 -31.44 -11.39
N GLU A 38 11.90 -32.01 -10.19
CA GLU A 38 10.80 -32.59 -9.40
C GLU A 38 9.83 -31.51 -8.95
N GLU A 39 10.35 -30.35 -8.56
CA GLU A 39 9.54 -29.20 -8.16
C GLU A 39 8.77 -28.60 -9.36
N LYS A 40 9.34 -28.55 -10.57
CA LYS A 40 8.58 -28.18 -11.78
C LYS A 40 7.43 -29.14 -12.04
N GLN A 41 7.63 -30.45 -11.85
CA GLN A 41 6.53 -31.45 -11.94
C GLN A 41 5.45 -31.18 -10.87
N LEU A 42 5.84 -30.81 -9.64
CA LEU A 42 4.91 -30.46 -8.59
C LEU A 42 4.13 -29.17 -8.92
N ALA A 43 4.80 -28.13 -9.42
CA ALA A 43 4.16 -26.90 -9.88
C ALA A 43 3.12 -27.18 -10.98
N LEU A 44 3.45 -28.03 -11.94
CA LEU A 44 2.52 -28.44 -12.98
C LEU A 44 1.31 -29.20 -12.43
N ARG A 45 1.51 -30.10 -11.47
CA ARG A 45 0.39 -30.80 -10.77
C ARG A 45 -0.50 -29.81 -10.04
N ASN A 46 0.09 -28.81 -9.36
CA ASN A 46 -0.64 -27.76 -8.67
C ASN A 46 -1.44 -26.88 -9.63
N ALA A 47 -0.92 -26.60 -10.80
CA ALA A 47 -1.63 -25.85 -11.82
C ALA A 47 -2.78 -26.66 -12.44
N LEU A 48 -2.55 -27.90 -12.80
CA LEU A 48 -3.54 -28.74 -13.47
C LEU A 48 -4.71 -29.17 -12.56
N ARG A 49 -4.56 -29.11 -11.23
CA ARG A 49 -5.64 -29.47 -10.28
C ARG A 49 -6.92 -28.64 -10.38
N TYR A 50 -6.85 -27.47 -11.03
CA TYR A 50 -8.02 -26.63 -11.27
C TYR A 50 -8.93 -27.13 -12.41
N PHE A 51 -8.45 -28.07 -13.23
CA PHE A 51 -9.06 -28.45 -14.48
C PHE A 51 -9.45 -29.93 -14.53
N PRO A 52 -10.49 -30.31 -15.30
CA PRO A 52 -10.84 -31.71 -15.50
C PRO A 52 -9.70 -32.45 -16.23
N LYS A 53 -9.53 -33.73 -15.94
CA LYS A 53 -8.45 -34.56 -16.51
C LYS A 53 -8.42 -34.57 -18.05
N THR A 54 -9.57 -34.37 -18.69
CA THR A 54 -9.69 -34.32 -20.14
C THR A 54 -8.94 -33.16 -20.79
N LEU A 55 -8.64 -32.09 -20.03
CA LEU A 55 -7.90 -30.93 -20.48
C LEU A 55 -6.40 -30.98 -20.15
N HIS A 56 -5.97 -31.88 -19.24
CA HIS A 56 -4.59 -31.90 -18.74
C HIS A 56 -3.55 -32.03 -19.85
N ALA A 57 -3.76 -32.96 -20.82
CA ALA A 57 -2.81 -33.18 -21.92
C ALA A 57 -2.66 -31.97 -22.86
N LYS A 58 -3.70 -31.13 -22.94
CA LYS A 58 -3.68 -29.90 -23.76
C LYS A 58 -3.07 -28.72 -23.00
N LEU A 59 -3.33 -28.61 -21.70
CA LEU A 59 -2.86 -27.50 -20.86
C LEU A 59 -1.41 -27.67 -20.37
N ALA A 60 -0.95 -28.92 -20.18
CA ALA A 60 0.39 -29.18 -19.63
C ALA A 60 1.52 -28.51 -20.46
N PRO A 61 1.58 -28.65 -21.81
CA PRO A 61 2.61 -27.98 -22.59
C PRO A 61 2.58 -26.46 -22.46
N GLU A 62 1.39 -25.86 -22.35
CA GLU A 62 1.19 -24.42 -22.21
C GLU A 62 1.69 -23.92 -20.84
N PHE A 63 1.32 -24.61 -19.76
CA PHE A 63 1.78 -24.24 -18.41
C PHE A 63 3.29 -24.48 -18.21
N ILE A 64 3.88 -25.49 -18.86
CA ILE A 64 5.34 -25.66 -18.90
C ILE A 64 5.98 -24.47 -19.61
N ALA A 65 5.44 -24.05 -20.75
CA ALA A 65 5.96 -22.90 -21.49
C ALA A 65 5.86 -21.60 -20.68
N GLU A 66 4.74 -21.37 -19.95
CA GLU A 66 4.62 -20.24 -19.04
C GLU A 66 5.67 -20.29 -17.92
N LEU A 67 5.87 -21.44 -17.29
CA LEU A 67 6.84 -21.62 -16.20
C LEU A 67 8.27 -21.35 -16.68
N ASP A 68 8.65 -21.86 -17.87
CA ASP A 68 9.99 -21.66 -18.45
C ASP A 68 10.18 -20.21 -18.94
N THR A 69 9.13 -19.56 -19.45
CA THR A 69 9.21 -18.18 -19.97
C THR A 69 9.17 -17.15 -18.84
N TYR A 70 8.29 -17.30 -17.88
CA TYR A 70 8.00 -16.29 -16.86
C TYR A 70 8.49 -16.67 -15.45
N GLY A 71 8.88 -17.92 -15.23
CA GLY A 71 9.18 -18.46 -13.91
C GLY A 71 7.93 -18.71 -13.04
N ARG A 72 6.75 -18.55 -13.62
CA ARG A 72 5.43 -18.68 -12.97
C ARG A 72 4.40 -19.20 -13.96
N ILE A 73 3.32 -19.81 -13.44
CA ILE A 73 2.17 -20.27 -14.23
C ILE A 73 1.01 -19.32 -13.96
N TYR A 74 0.77 -18.36 -14.85
CA TYR A 74 -0.30 -17.36 -14.72
C TYR A 74 -1.63 -17.84 -15.31
N MET A 75 -1.62 -18.86 -16.15
CA MET A 75 -2.81 -19.39 -16.85
C MET A 75 -3.48 -18.34 -17.74
N TYR A 76 -2.70 -17.64 -18.57
CA TYR A 76 -3.16 -16.52 -19.39
C TYR A 76 -4.37 -16.82 -20.27
N ARG A 77 -4.49 -18.07 -20.76
CA ARG A 77 -5.66 -18.53 -21.54
C ARG A 77 -6.98 -18.30 -20.80
N TYR A 78 -6.94 -18.32 -19.46
CA TYR A 78 -8.13 -18.17 -18.62
C TYR A 78 -8.42 -16.75 -18.18
N ARG A 79 -7.72 -15.75 -18.74
CA ARG A 79 -8.12 -14.36 -18.54
C ARG A 79 -9.57 -14.17 -18.98
N PRO A 80 -10.36 -13.34 -18.27
CA PRO A 80 -11.70 -13.00 -18.74
C PRO A 80 -11.68 -12.27 -20.09
N THR A 81 -12.78 -12.38 -20.83
CA THR A 81 -12.96 -11.67 -22.10
C THR A 81 -13.51 -10.25 -21.94
N TYR A 82 -14.02 -9.92 -20.76
CA TYR A 82 -14.53 -8.59 -20.42
C TYR A 82 -13.42 -7.67 -19.90
N ASP A 83 -13.64 -6.37 -20.08
CA ASP A 83 -12.73 -5.34 -19.58
C ASP A 83 -12.72 -5.30 -18.05
N MET A 84 -11.52 -5.12 -17.50
CA MET A 84 -11.29 -5.13 -16.06
C MET A 84 -11.36 -3.71 -15.50
N TYR A 85 -12.49 -3.36 -14.87
CA TYR A 85 -12.72 -2.10 -14.15
C TYR A 85 -13.87 -2.28 -13.14
N ALA A 86 -13.92 -1.40 -12.14
CA ALA A 86 -15.03 -1.37 -11.18
C ALA A 86 -16.30 -0.85 -11.86
N ARG A 87 -17.29 -1.73 -12.03
CA ARG A 87 -18.62 -1.38 -12.54
C ARG A 87 -19.52 -0.93 -11.40
N PRO A 88 -20.62 -0.21 -11.68
CA PRO A 88 -21.69 -0.04 -10.69
C PRO A 88 -22.11 -1.37 -10.08
N ILE A 89 -22.36 -1.38 -8.76
CA ILE A 89 -22.61 -2.62 -8.01
C ILE A 89 -23.75 -3.46 -8.59
N ASP A 90 -24.78 -2.83 -9.14
CA ASP A 90 -25.96 -3.47 -9.73
C ASP A 90 -25.64 -4.33 -10.97
N GLU A 91 -24.50 -4.14 -11.62
CA GLU A 91 -24.10 -4.92 -12.78
C GLU A 91 -23.52 -6.29 -12.42
N TYR A 92 -23.11 -6.49 -11.16
CA TYR A 92 -22.51 -7.75 -10.71
C TYR A 92 -23.60 -8.82 -10.47
N PRO A 93 -23.41 -10.06 -10.97
CA PRO A 93 -24.33 -11.15 -10.61
C PRO A 93 -24.08 -11.55 -9.15
N HIS A 94 -25.08 -11.41 -8.29
CA HIS A 94 -24.93 -11.72 -6.87
C HIS A 94 -26.20 -12.23 -6.21
N ARG A 95 -26.06 -12.85 -5.03
CA ARG A 95 -27.11 -13.16 -4.05
C ARG A 95 -26.90 -12.42 -2.74
N SER A 96 -25.69 -11.89 -2.53
CA SER A 96 -25.29 -11.04 -1.43
C SER A 96 -24.74 -9.73 -1.97
N GLU A 97 -25.30 -8.59 -1.57
CA GLU A 97 -24.80 -7.27 -1.97
C GLU A 97 -23.37 -7.04 -1.50
N GLN A 98 -23.01 -7.57 -0.31
CA GLN A 98 -21.65 -7.55 0.21
C GLN A 98 -20.68 -8.30 -0.74
N ALA A 99 -21.10 -9.43 -1.30
CA ALA A 99 -20.29 -10.17 -2.27
C ALA A 99 -20.11 -9.40 -3.58
N ALA A 100 -21.14 -8.67 -4.04
CA ALA A 100 -21.04 -7.79 -5.21
C ALA A 100 -20.01 -6.66 -4.97
N ALA A 101 -20.01 -6.04 -3.80
CA ALA A 101 -19.04 -5.03 -3.43
C ALA A 101 -17.61 -5.59 -3.44
N ILE A 102 -17.40 -6.83 -2.96
CA ILE A 102 -16.08 -7.48 -3.01
C ILE A 102 -15.65 -7.74 -4.47
N MET A 103 -16.55 -8.20 -5.35
CA MET A 103 -16.26 -8.38 -6.78
C MET A 103 -15.84 -7.05 -7.44
N LEU A 104 -16.53 -5.96 -7.12
CA LEU A 104 -16.19 -4.61 -7.57
C LEU A 104 -14.77 -4.23 -7.15
N MET A 105 -14.43 -4.44 -5.90
CA MET A 105 -13.10 -4.11 -5.37
C MET A 105 -12.01 -4.97 -6.01
N ILE A 106 -12.23 -6.25 -6.24
CA ILE A 106 -11.31 -7.14 -6.97
C ILE A 106 -11.06 -6.61 -8.38
N GLN A 107 -12.11 -6.22 -9.12
CA GLN A 107 -11.97 -5.70 -10.48
C GLN A 107 -11.31 -4.32 -10.51
N ASN A 108 -11.57 -3.45 -9.53
CA ASN A 108 -10.85 -2.19 -9.40
C ASN A 108 -9.34 -2.42 -9.25
N ASN A 109 -8.94 -3.39 -8.43
CA ASN A 109 -7.53 -3.72 -8.21
C ASN A 109 -6.83 -4.23 -9.47
N LEU A 110 -7.56 -4.81 -10.42
CA LEU A 110 -7.03 -5.34 -11.68
C LEU A 110 -7.28 -4.41 -12.89
N ASN A 111 -7.89 -3.24 -12.68
CA ASN A 111 -8.04 -2.23 -13.72
C ASN A 111 -6.65 -1.84 -14.27
N PRO A 112 -6.41 -1.84 -15.60
CA PRO A 112 -5.12 -1.48 -16.19
C PRO A 112 -4.62 -0.07 -15.83
N GLU A 113 -5.52 0.85 -15.47
CA GLU A 113 -5.15 2.18 -14.97
C GLU A 113 -4.66 2.15 -13.53
N VAL A 114 -5.05 1.13 -12.75
CA VAL A 114 -4.76 0.95 -11.32
C VAL A 114 -3.59 -0.01 -11.13
N ALA A 115 -3.67 -1.21 -11.72
CA ALA A 115 -2.69 -2.27 -11.56
C ALA A 115 -1.38 -2.00 -12.29
N GLN A 116 -0.27 -2.41 -11.68
CA GLN A 116 1.05 -2.31 -12.29
C GLN A 116 1.25 -3.32 -13.41
N HIS A 117 0.86 -4.58 -13.19
CA HIS A 117 0.95 -5.67 -14.17
C HIS A 117 -0.37 -6.46 -14.16
N PRO A 118 -1.44 -5.92 -14.77
CA PRO A 118 -2.78 -6.48 -14.65
C PRO A 118 -2.90 -7.89 -15.23
N HIS A 119 -2.13 -8.23 -16.29
CA HIS A 119 -2.15 -9.56 -16.87
C HIS A 119 -1.50 -10.63 -15.99
N GLU A 120 -0.57 -10.24 -15.12
CA GLU A 120 0.08 -11.09 -14.12
C GLU A 120 -0.56 -10.95 -12.74
N LEU A 121 -1.72 -10.29 -12.65
CA LEU A 121 -2.50 -10.14 -11.40
C LEU A 121 -1.76 -9.39 -10.29
N ILE A 122 -0.77 -8.56 -10.67
CA ILE A 122 0.05 -7.77 -9.77
C ILE A 122 -0.47 -6.33 -9.73
N VAL A 123 -0.83 -5.88 -8.55
CA VAL A 123 -1.45 -4.56 -8.33
C VAL A 123 -0.39 -3.48 -8.17
N TYR A 124 0.59 -3.66 -7.29
CA TYR A 124 1.68 -2.72 -7.08
C TYR A 124 2.93 -3.38 -6.47
N GLY A 125 4.03 -2.61 -6.39
CA GLY A 125 5.27 -3.04 -5.72
C GLY A 125 6.00 -4.20 -6.41
N GLY A 126 5.72 -4.46 -7.67
CA GLY A 126 6.36 -5.50 -8.49
C GLY A 126 5.94 -6.94 -8.18
N ASN A 127 5.41 -7.19 -6.96
CA ASN A 127 5.02 -8.53 -6.48
C ASN A 127 3.68 -8.57 -5.75
N GLY A 128 3.11 -7.42 -5.38
CA GLY A 128 1.86 -7.36 -4.63
C GLY A 128 0.69 -7.90 -5.45
N ALA A 129 0.45 -9.19 -5.36
CA ALA A 129 -0.53 -9.90 -6.18
C ALA A 129 -1.88 -10.02 -5.46
N ILE A 130 -2.95 -9.98 -6.24
CA ILE A 130 -4.31 -10.25 -5.76
C ILE A 130 -4.64 -11.75 -5.87
N PHE A 131 -4.14 -12.41 -6.91
CA PHE A 131 -4.19 -13.86 -7.14
C PHE A 131 -2.87 -14.32 -7.77
N GLN A 132 -2.60 -15.62 -7.73
CA GLN A 132 -1.41 -16.20 -8.37
C GLN A 132 -1.64 -16.51 -9.86
N ASN A 133 -2.90 -16.81 -10.25
CA ASN A 133 -3.26 -17.17 -11.62
C ASN A 133 -4.75 -16.89 -11.92
N TRP A 134 -5.10 -16.90 -13.19
CA TRP A 134 -6.44 -16.57 -13.65
C TRP A 134 -7.52 -17.60 -13.29
N ALA A 135 -7.15 -18.85 -13.04
CA ALA A 135 -8.13 -19.83 -12.55
C ALA A 135 -8.62 -19.47 -11.14
N GLN A 136 -7.72 -18.99 -10.27
CA GLN A 136 -8.09 -18.51 -8.95
C GLN A 136 -9.06 -17.32 -9.01
N TYR A 137 -8.78 -16.34 -9.88
CA TYR A 137 -9.68 -15.22 -10.12
C TYR A 137 -11.08 -15.70 -10.53
N ARG A 138 -11.16 -16.53 -11.58
CA ARG A 138 -12.44 -17.04 -12.09
C ARG A 138 -13.23 -17.79 -11.03
N LEU A 139 -12.59 -18.65 -10.29
CA LEU A 139 -13.23 -19.44 -9.24
C LEU A 139 -13.72 -18.55 -8.08
N THR A 140 -12.94 -17.54 -7.70
CA THR A 140 -13.32 -16.57 -6.66
C THR A 140 -14.55 -15.77 -7.09
N MET A 141 -14.55 -15.22 -8.30
CA MET A 141 -15.69 -14.44 -8.82
C MET A 141 -16.96 -15.30 -8.91
N LYS A 142 -16.83 -16.57 -9.31
CA LYS A 142 -17.94 -17.52 -9.31
C LYS A 142 -18.50 -17.71 -7.89
N TYR A 143 -17.67 -18.04 -6.92
CA TYR A 143 -18.10 -18.23 -5.52
C TYR A 143 -18.79 -16.98 -4.96
N LEU A 144 -18.24 -15.80 -5.21
CA LEU A 144 -18.84 -14.54 -4.79
C LEU A 144 -20.22 -14.31 -5.45
N SER A 145 -20.39 -14.70 -6.74
CA SER A 145 -21.67 -14.58 -7.42
C SER A 145 -22.75 -15.54 -6.91
N GLU A 146 -22.37 -16.64 -6.29
CA GLU A 146 -23.26 -17.70 -5.82
C GLU A 146 -23.53 -17.66 -4.32
N MET A 147 -22.61 -17.07 -3.52
CA MET A 147 -22.70 -17.07 -2.06
C MET A 147 -23.86 -16.27 -1.52
N THR A 148 -24.37 -16.73 -0.39
CA THR A 148 -25.39 -16.04 0.41
C THR A 148 -24.76 -15.36 1.63
N ASP A 149 -25.57 -14.56 2.36
CA ASP A 149 -25.12 -13.93 3.62
C ASP A 149 -24.91 -14.92 4.77
N GLU A 150 -25.29 -16.20 4.59
CA GLU A 150 -25.05 -17.28 5.54
C GLU A 150 -23.80 -18.12 5.18
N GLN A 151 -22.87 -17.56 4.39
CA GLN A 151 -21.66 -18.26 3.96
C GLN A 151 -20.43 -17.35 4.10
N THR A 152 -19.28 -17.99 4.33
CA THR A 152 -17.95 -17.38 4.29
C THR A 152 -17.10 -18.07 3.24
N LEU A 153 -16.53 -17.30 2.32
CA LEU A 153 -15.50 -17.75 1.39
C LEU A 153 -14.14 -17.72 2.10
N VAL A 154 -13.47 -18.84 2.14
CA VAL A 154 -12.11 -18.95 2.74
C VAL A 154 -11.08 -18.93 1.62
N MET A 155 -10.14 -17.99 1.70
CA MET A 155 -9.08 -17.76 0.74
C MET A 155 -7.70 -18.09 1.34
N TYR A 156 -6.93 -18.87 0.61
CA TYR A 156 -5.58 -19.28 1.00
C TYR A 156 -4.60 -18.91 -0.13
N SER A 157 -3.76 -17.90 0.10
CA SER A 157 -2.77 -17.44 -0.88
C SER A 157 -3.32 -17.33 -2.30
N GLY A 158 -4.45 -16.63 -2.46
CA GLY A 158 -5.17 -16.45 -3.71
C GLY A 158 -6.10 -17.61 -4.09
N HIS A 159 -5.93 -18.81 -3.51
CA HIS A 159 -6.78 -19.96 -3.82
C HIS A 159 -8.07 -19.95 -2.97
N PRO A 160 -9.26 -19.92 -3.60
CA PRO A 160 -10.52 -20.07 -2.89
C PRO A 160 -10.73 -21.54 -2.49
N LEU A 161 -10.64 -21.81 -1.19
CA LEU A 161 -10.87 -23.16 -0.66
C LEU A 161 -12.34 -23.60 -0.78
N GLY A 162 -13.28 -22.64 -0.64
CA GLY A 162 -14.69 -22.90 -0.79
C GLY A 162 -15.57 -22.05 0.12
N LEU A 163 -16.88 -22.21 -0.06
CA LEU A 163 -17.94 -21.58 0.74
C LEU A 163 -18.24 -22.46 1.96
N PHE A 164 -18.14 -21.90 3.15
CA PHE A 164 -18.47 -22.57 4.40
C PHE A 164 -19.72 -21.95 5.04
N PRO A 165 -20.58 -22.74 5.68
CA PRO A 165 -21.71 -22.22 6.43
C PRO A 165 -21.27 -21.22 7.49
N SER A 166 -22.00 -20.13 7.61
CA SER A 166 -21.70 -19.03 8.51
C SER A 166 -23.02 -18.32 8.92
N HIS A 167 -22.93 -17.05 9.29
CA HIS A 167 -24.08 -16.21 9.64
C HIS A 167 -23.87 -14.76 9.16
N PRO A 168 -24.93 -13.92 9.05
CA PRO A 168 -24.84 -12.59 8.46
C PRO A 168 -23.84 -11.63 9.13
N ASN A 169 -23.57 -11.80 10.41
CA ASN A 169 -22.59 -10.95 11.13
C ASN A 169 -21.13 -11.46 11.01
N ALA A 170 -20.88 -12.62 10.41
CA ALA A 170 -19.52 -13.10 10.16
C ALA A 170 -18.97 -12.50 8.86
N PRO A 171 -17.66 -12.45 8.67
CA PRO A 171 -17.07 -12.02 7.41
C PRO A 171 -17.54 -12.87 6.22
N ARG A 172 -17.85 -12.22 5.11
CA ARG A 172 -18.14 -12.89 3.81
C ARG A 172 -16.88 -13.55 3.24
N VAL A 173 -15.71 -12.95 3.47
CA VAL A 173 -14.43 -13.49 3.01
C VAL A 173 -13.38 -13.40 4.11
N VAL A 174 -12.62 -14.46 4.27
CA VAL A 174 -11.41 -14.50 5.10
C VAL A 174 -10.22 -14.82 4.22
N VAL A 175 -9.23 -13.93 4.21
CA VAL A 175 -8.05 -14.02 3.33
C VAL A 175 -6.79 -14.18 4.16
N THR A 176 -5.93 -15.14 3.80
CA THR A 176 -4.56 -15.20 4.29
C THR A 176 -3.59 -15.32 3.13
N ASN A 177 -2.51 -14.56 3.14
CA ASN A 177 -1.48 -14.59 2.10
C ASN A 177 -0.09 -14.69 2.71
N GLY A 178 0.75 -15.56 2.14
CA GLY A 178 2.17 -15.63 2.47
C GLY A 178 2.49 -16.02 3.93
N MET A 179 1.55 -16.63 4.65
CA MET A 179 1.70 -17.01 6.06
C MET A 179 2.57 -18.25 6.21
N VAL A 180 3.84 -18.11 5.83
CA VAL A 180 4.84 -19.19 5.89
C VAL A 180 5.41 -19.28 7.30
N ILE A 181 5.63 -20.51 7.76
CA ILE A 181 6.20 -20.79 9.09
C ILE A 181 7.61 -20.16 9.16
N PRO A 182 7.96 -19.44 10.26
CA PRO A 182 9.17 -18.60 10.33
C PRO A 182 10.48 -19.29 9.91
N ASN A 183 10.71 -20.56 10.29
CA ASN A 183 11.93 -21.27 9.91
C ASN A 183 12.02 -21.64 8.42
N TYR A 184 10.94 -21.46 7.67
CA TYR A 184 10.82 -21.75 6.24
C TYR A 184 10.50 -20.49 5.43
N SER A 185 10.78 -19.30 5.98
CA SER A 185 10.41 -18.02 5.40
C SER A 185 11.62 -17.17 5.00
N LYS A 186 12.68 -17.81 4.50
CA LYS A 186 13.79 -17.12 3.83
C LYS A 186 13.35 -16.66 2.43
N PRO A 187 13.99 -15.65 1.85
CA PRO A 187 13.60 -15.14 0.53
C PRO A 187 13.49 -16.23 -0.56
N ASP A 188 14.44 -17.18 -0.61
CA ASP A 188 14.40 -18.27 -1.58
C ASP A 188 13.31 -19.30 -1.28
N ASP A 189 12.95 -19.52 -0.03
CA ASP A 189 11.82 -20.39 0.34
C ASP A 189 10.49 -19.81 -0.17
N TRP A 190 10.31 -18.50 0.01
CA TRP A 190 9.13 -17.81 -0.50
C TRP A 190 9.06 -17.85 -2.03
N GLU A 191 10.16 -17.53 -2.73
CA GLU A 191 10.21 -17.59 -4.20
C GLU A 191 9.86 -18.99 -4.71
N ARG A 192 10.38 -20.04 -4.04
CA ARG A 192 10.06 -21.44 -4.36
C ARG A 192 8.58 -21.74 -4.16
N MET A 193 8.01 -21.40 -3.00
CA MET A 193 6.59 -21.64 -2.72
C MET A 193 5.67 -20.88 -3.65
N ASN A 194 6.05 -19.66 -4.05
CA ASN A 194 5.31 -18.88 -5.03
C ASN A 194 5.36 -19.54 -6.42
N ALA A 195 6.54 -20.01 -6.85
CA ALA A 195 6.69 -20.72 -8.14
C ALA A 195 5.95 -22.06 -8.16
N LEU A 196 5.84 -22.74 -7.02
CA LEU A 196 5.00 -23.94 -6.84
C LEU A 196 3.49 -23.65 -6.89
N GLY A 197 3.08 -22.37 -6.83
CA GLY A 197 1.67 -21.98 -6.78
C GLY A 197 0.98 -22.30 -5.43
N VAL A 198 1.70 -22.26 -4.31
CA VAL A 198 1.17 -22.56 -2.97
C VAL A 198 1.25 -21.43 -1.98
N SER A 199 2.01 -20.37 -2.28
CA SER A 199 2.06 -19.16 -1.46
C SER A 199 2.13 -17.91 -2.32
N GLN A 200 1.50 -16.82 -1.88
CA GLN A 200 1.51 -15.57 -2.61
C GLN A 200 1.96 -14.42 -1.70
N TYR A 201 2.65 -13.44 -2.29
CA TYR A 201 2.96 -12.18 -1.66
C TYR A 201 1.74 -11.26 -1.72
N GLY A 202 0.94 -11.26 -0.65
CA GLY A 202 -0.24 -10.43 -0.51
C GLY A 202 0.12 -9.06 0.08
N GLN A 203 0.77 -8.20 -0.68
CA GLN A 203 1.24 -6.92 -0.19
C GLN A 203 0.07 -6.01 0.20
N MET A 204 -0.14 -5.82 1.51
CA MET A 204 -1.06 -4.85 2.10
C MET A 204 -2.43 -4.80 1.37
N THR A 205 -2.87 -3.61 0.93
CA THR A 205 -4.18 -3.40 0.29
C THR A 205 -4.36 -4.12 -1.04
N ALA A 206 -3.29 -4.50 -1.73
CA ALA A 206 -3.38 -5.35 -2.93
C ALA A 206 -3.96 -6.73 -2.57
N GLY A 207 -3.44 -7.35 -1.51
CA GLY A 207 -3.88 -8.67 -1.06
C GLY A 207 -5.25 -8.68 -0.38
N SER A 208 -5.72 -7.54 0.11
CA SER A 208 -7.01 -7.38 0.77
C SER A 208 -8.12 -6.81 -0.12
N TYR A 209 -7.86 -6.61 -1.39
CA TYR A 209 -8.81 -6.00 -2.35
C TYR A 209 -9.16 -4.53 -2.05
N MET A 210 -8.41 -3.85 -1.18
CA MET A 210 -8.70 -2.49 -0.72
C MET A 210 -7.83 -1.40 -1.37
N TYR A 211 -7.07 -1.72 -2.41
CA TYR A 211 -6.31 -0.72 -3.15
C TYR A 211 -7.24 0.16 -4.00
N ILE A 212 -7.24 1.44 -3.74
CA ILE A 212 -8.10 2.45 -4.40
C ILE A 212 -7.35 3.28 -5.45
N GLY A 213 -6.25 2.77 -5.96
CA GLY A 213 -5.35 3.51 -6.82
C GLY A 213 -4.37 4.41 -6.04
N PRO A 214 -3.63 5.27 -6.74
CA PRO A 214 -2.50 5.99 -6.15
C PRO A 214 -2.92 7.14 -5.21
N GLN A 215 -4.19 7.52 -5.10
CA GLN A 215 -4.59 8.63 -4.22
C GLN A 215 -4.27 8.38 -2.74
N GLY A 216 -4.25 7.11 -2.29
CA GLY A 216 -3.89 6.78 -0.91
C GLY A 216 -2.47 7.21 -0.58
N ILE A 217 -1.53 6.89 -1.46
CA ILE A 217 -0.13 7.30 -1.28
C ILE A 217 0.08 8.80 -1.55
N VAL A 218 -0.73 9.44 -2.43
CA VAL A 218 -0.68 10.90 -2.60
C VAL A 218 -1.01 11.58 -1.28
N HIS A 219 -2.07 11.15 -0.59
CA HIS A 219 -2.44 11.71 0.71
C HIS A 219 -1.34 11.49 1.75
N GLY A 220 -0.90 10.25 1.95
CA GLY A 220 0.15 9.93 2.92
C GLY A 220 1.46 10.69 2.66
N THR A 221 1.86 10.80 1.38
CA THR A 221 3.05 11.56 0.98
C THR A 221 2.87 13.06 1.21
N THR A 222 1.70 13.62 0.88
CA THR A 222 1.40 15.05 1.13
C THR A 222 1.54 15.38 2.61
N ILE A 223 0.90 14.60 3.47
CA ILE A 223 0.97 14.79 4.93
C ILE A 223 2.41 14.61 5.44
N THR A 224 3.13 13.61 4.94
CA THR A 224 4.53 13.36 5.34
C THR A 224 5.44 14.52 4.93
N VAL A 225 5.40 14.97 3.66
CA VAL A 225 6.24 16.07 3.16
C VAL A 225 5.89 17.38 3.87
N LEU A 226 4.61 17.68 4.07
CA LEU A 226 4.14 18.87 4.77
C LEU A 226 4.67 18.92 6.21
N ASN A 227 4.59 17.82 6.95
CA ASN A 227 5.04 17.77 8.34
C ASN A 227 6.57 17.67 8.46
N ALA A 228 7.26 17.01 7.52
CA ALA A 228 8.72 17.06 7.41
C ALA A 228 9.23 18.49 7.19
N ALA A 229 8.59 19.23 6.29
CA ALA A 229 8.92 20.62 6.01
C ALA A 229 8.69 21.52 7.22
N ARG A 230 7.55 21.38 7.89
CA ARG A 230 7.22 22.14 9.12
C ARG A 230 8.22 21.84 10.24
N LYS A 231 8.53 20.57 10.45
CA LYS A 231 9.52 20.10 11.45
C LYS A 231 10.89 20.73 11.18
N GLN A 232 11.39 20.60 9.97
CA GLN A 232 12.69 21.16 9.59
C GLN A 232 12.74 22.68 9.77
N ARG A 233 11.66 23.40 9.40
CA ARG A 233 11.56 24.86 9.60
C ARG A 233 11.55 25.24 11.08
N SER A 234 10.76 24.54 11.89
CA SER A 234 10.68 24.76 13.33
C SER A 234 12.04 24.55 14.02
N GLU A 235 12.73 23.47 13.72
CA GLU A 235 14.05 23.14 14.30
C GLU A 235 15.12 24.18 13.93
N LYS A 236 15.03 24.79 12.76
CA LYS A 236 15.93 25.88 12.32
C LYS A 236 15.50 27.29 12.74
N GLY A 237 14.38 27.42 13.49
CA GLY A 237 13.81 28.71 13.86
C GLY A 237 13.32 29.55 12.67
N GLY A 238 13.03 28.90 11.54
CA GLY A 238 12.60 29.55 10.30
C GLY A 238 11.11 29.87 10.25
N PRO A 239 10.67 30.63 9.25
CA PRO A 239 9.25 30.92 9.04
C PRO A 239 8.48 29.65 8.70
N GLN A 240 7.17 29.64 9.00
CA GLN A 240 6.27 28.52 8.69
C GLN A 240 5.99 28.34 7.18
N ASP A 241 6.38 29.31 6.35
CA ASP A 241 6.26 29.25 4.89
C ASP A 241 7.23 28.20 4.32
N ILE A 242 6.68 27.14 3.74
CA ILE A 242 7.44 26.03 3.13
C ILE A 242 7.64 26.21 1.62
N ARG A 243 7.10 27.25 0.99
CA ARG A 243 7.28 27.52 -0.43
C ARG A 243 8.76 27.75 -0.76
N GLY A 244 9.21 27.12 -1.84
CA GLY A 244 10.61 27.15 -2.26
C GLY A 244 11.50 26.12 -1.52
N MET A 245 10.98 25.32 -0.58
CA MET A 245 11.72 24.16 -0.07
C MET A 245 11.84 23.12 -1.17
N LEU A 246 13.01 22.50 -1.26
CA LEU A 246 13.31 21.46 -2.24
C LEU A 246 13.17 20.07 -1.60
N PHE A 247 12.22 19.29 -2.13
CA PHE A 247 12.05 17.87 -1.84
C PHE A 247 12.60 17.03 -2.98
N VAL A 248 13.52 16.10 -2.69
CA VAL A 248 14.12 15.19 -3.67
C VAL A 248 13.87 13.75 -3.28
N SER A 249 13.42 12.95 -4.24
CA SER A 249 13.15 11.52 -4.04
C SER A 249 13.30 10.73 -5.35
N SER A 250 12.86 9.48 -5.36
CA SER A 250 12.98 8.57 -6.49
C SER A 250 11.79 7.65 -6.65
N GLY A 251 11.61 7.17 -7.87
CA GLY A 251 10.55 6.26 -8.28
C GLY A 251 9.28 6.96 -8.75
N LEU A 252 8.80 6.57 -9.94
CA LEU A 252 7.53 7.01 -10.52
C LEU A 252 6.62 5.83 -10.91
N GLY A 253 6.82 4.70 -10.26
CA GLY A 253 6.03 3.49 -10.44
C GLY A 253 4.60 3.60 -9.90
N GLY A 254 4.00 2.48 -9.51
CA GLY A 254 2.63 2.41 -9.01
C GLY A 254 2.39 3.29 -7.79
N MET A 255 3.15 3.06 -6.73
CA MET A 255 3.04 3.81 -5.47
C MET A 255 3.87 5.09 -5.49
N SER A 256 5.14 4.99 -5.83
CA SER A 256 6.09 6.12 -5.83
C SER A 256 5.72 7.26 -6.79
N GLY A 257 4.99 6.97 -7.85
CA GLY A 257 4.50 7.97 -8.81
C GLY A 257 3.57 9.04 -8.22
N ALA A 258 3.13 8.87 -6.99
CA ALA A 258 2.34 9.84 -6.26
C ALA A 258 3.16 11.05 -5.73
N GLN A 259 4.47 10.90 -5.58
CA GLN A 259 5.33 11.89 -4.92
C GLN A 259 5.31 13.28 -5.58
N PRO A 260 5.39 13.42 -6.91
CA PRO A 260 5.34 14.73 -7.54
C PRO A 260 4.04 15.48 -7.26
N LYS A 261 2.91 14.78 -7.40
CA LYS A 261 1.58 15.34 -7.10
C LYS A 261 1.45 15.74 -5.63
N ALA A 262 1.97 14.91 -4.73
CA ALA A 262 1.98 15.19 -3.29
C ALA A 262 2.84 16.42 -2.97
N GLY A 263 4.00 16.58 -3.61
CA GLY A 263 4.85 17.76 -3.47
C GLY A 263 4.13 19.05 -3.92
N ASN A 264 3.40 18.98 -5.02
CA ASN A 264 2.59 20.10 -5.50
C ASN A 264 1.47 20.45 -4.50
N ILE A 265 0.76 19.46 -3.97
CA ILE A 265 -0.32 19.71 -2.99
C ILE A 265 0.28 20.27 -1.69
N ALA A 266 1.43 19.77 -1.24
CA ALA A 266 2.15 20.31 -0.08
C ALA A 266 2.70 21.72 -0.30
N GLY A 267 2.93 22.15 -1.54
CA GLY A 267 3.39 23.48 -1.87
C GLY A 267 4.92 23.64 -1.95
N VAL A 268 5.66 22.57 -2.23
CA VAL A 268 7.12 22.55 -2.35
C VAL A 268 7.59 22.44 -3.81
N VAL A 269 8.88 22.66 -4.05
CA VAL A 269 9.56 22.22 -5.29
C VAL A 269 9.91 20.75 -5.12
N SER A 270 9.40 19.87 -5.97
CA SER A 270 9.70 18.43 -5.88
C SER A 270 10.45 17.92 -7.11
N VAL A 271 11.46 17.09 -6.89
CA VAL A 271 12.25 16.43 -7.93
C VAL A 271 12.29 14.95 -7.68
N VAL A 272 11.84 14.15 -8.65
CA VAL A 272 11.77 12.68 -8.51
C VAL A 272 12.48 12.02 -9.68
N ALA A 273 13.48 11.18 -9.41
CA ALA A 273 14.19 10.42 -10.43
C ALA A 273 13.46 9.13 -10.78
N GLU A 274 13.43 8.79 -12.07
CA GLU A 274 12.87 7.54 -12.59
C GLU A 274 13.67 7.07 -13.80
N ILE A 275 14.24 5.86 -13.71
CA ILE A 275 15.04 5.31 -14.80
C ILE A 275 14.18 4.81 -15.97
N ASN A 276 12.92 4.46 -15.73
CA ASN A 276 12.01 3.98 -16.77
C ASN A 276 11.29 5.17 -17.42
N PRO A 277 11.61 5.52 -18.68
CA PRO A 277 10.99 6.66 -19.34
C PRO A 277 9.49 6.51 -19.56
N LEU A 278 8.97 5.29 -19.67
CA LEU A 278 7.53 5.05 -19.82
C LEU A 278 6.78 5.34 -18.50
N ALA A 279 7.38 5.02 -17.37
CA ALA A 279 6.79 5.34 -16.06
C ALA A 279 6.75 6.86 -15.83
N ALA A 280 7.84 7.56 -16.11
CA ALA A 280 7.92 9.01 -16.01
C ALA A 280 6.91 9.70 -16.95
N LYS A 281 6.86 9.26 -18.22
CA LYS A 281 5.91 9.80 -19.21
C LYS A 281 4.46 9.57 -18.79
N LYS A 282 4.13 8.38 -18.26
CA LYS A 282 2.76 8.08 -17.75
C LYS A 282 2.32 9.11 -16.71
N ARG A 283 3.20 9.47 -15.76
CA ARG A 283 2.88 10.45 -14.72
C ARG A 283 2.76 11.88 -15.24
N TYR A 284 3.56 12.22 -16.23
CA TYR A 284 3.46 13.49 -16.94
C TYR A 284 2.13 13.60 -17.70
N ASP A 285 1.78 12.59 -18.50
CA ASP A 285 0.52 12.54 -19.27
C ASP A 285 -0.72 12.57 -18.35
N GLN A 286 -0.63 12.05 -17.13
CA GLN A 286 -1.67 12.13 -16.11
C GLN A 286 -1.74 13.49 -15.40
N GLY A 287 -0.84 14.43 -15.68
CA GLY A 287 -0.76 15.72 -14.98
C GLY A 287 -0.29 15.62 -13.53
N TRP A 288 0.50 14.60 -13.22
CA TRP A 288 1.06 14.37 -11.88
C TRP A 288 2.49 14.87 -11.75
N VAL A 289 3.16 15.04 -12.89
CA VAL A 289 4.47 15.69 -13.05
C VAL A 289 4.28 16.89 -13.98
N ASP A 290 4.82 18.03 -13.61
CA ASP A 290 4.69 19.26 -14.41
C ASP A 290 5.76 19.36 -15.49
N GLU A 291 7.00 18.92 -15.22
CA GLU A 291 8.15 19.03 -16.12
C GLU A 291 8.92 17.71 -16.21
N LEU A 292 9.32 17.29 -17.43
CA LEU A 292 10.20 16.15 -17.68
C LEU A 292 11.58 16.62 -18.13
N HIS A 293 12.63 16.07 -17.52
CA HIS A 293 14.03 16.35 -17.85
C HIS A 293 14.80 15.02 -17.97
N ASP A 294 15.53 14.83 -19.05
CA ASP A 294 16.44 13.68 -19.26
C ASP A 294 17.92 14.09 -19.16
N ASN A 295 18.17 15.39 -18.91
CA ASN A 295 19.50 15.97 -18.81
C ASN A 295 19.65 16.76 -17.50
N LEU A 296 20.64 16.40 -16.69
CA LEU A 296 20.95 17.08 -15.43
C LEU A 296 21.48 18.51 -15.65
N ASP A 297 22.12 18.82 -16.79
CA ASP A 297 22.58 20.17 -17.10
C ASP A 297 21.42 21.15 -17.33
N GLU A 298 20.25 20.66 -17.69
CA GLU A 298 19.02 21.44 -17.81
C GLU A 298 18.22 21.45 -16.51
N LEU A 299 18.14 20.30 -15.83
CA LEU A 299 17.38 20.13 -14.59
C LEU A 299 17.93 20.99 -13.44
N ILE A 300 19.25 20.98 -13.20
CA ILE A 300 19.83 21.70 -12.05
C ILE A 300 19.55 23.22 -12.11
N PRO A 301 19.73 23.92 -13.26
CA PRO A 301 19.32 25.33 -13.36
C PRO A 301 17.81 25.53 -13.16
N ALA A 302 16.95 24.61 -13.63
CA ALA A 302 15.50 24.68 -13.42
C ALA A 302 15.13 24.56 -11.94
N ILE A 303 15.78 23.64 -11.20
CA ILE A 303 15.63 23.49 -9.75
C ILE A 303 16.01 24.81 -9.04
N LYS A 304 17.23 25.32 -9.28
CA LYS A 304 17.73 26.55 -8.63
C LYS A 304 16.78 27.73 -8.83
N ARG A 305 16.32 27.94 -10.07
CA ARG A 305 15.35 29.00 -10.41
C ARG A 305 14.01 28.79 -9.69
N SER A 306 13.47 27.56 -9.66
CA SER A 306 12.18 27.28 -9.03
C SER A 306 12.21 27.48 -7.51
N VAL A 307 13.33 27.15 -6.87
CA VAL A 307 13.56 27.39 -5.43
C VAL A 307 13.63 28.91 -5.15
N GLU A 308 14.39 29.67 -5.96
CA GLU A 308 14.53 31.13 -5.82
C GLU A 308 13.19 31.83 -6.00
N GLU A 309 12.43 31.43 -7.02
CA GLU A 309 11.10 32.01 -7.34
C GLU A 309 10.00 31.48 -6.40
N LYS A 310 10.31 30.55 -5.48
CA LYS A 310 9.34 29.89 -4.58
C LYS A 310 8.15 29.27 -5.32
N ARG A 311 8.42 28.66 -6.48
CA ARG A 311 7.41 27.97 -7.27
C ARG A 311 6.92 26.72 -6.53
N THR A 312 5.67 26.36 -6.79
CA THR A 312 5.17 25.01 -6.54
C THR A 312 5.20 24.27 -7.87
N VAL A 313 6.11 23.33 -8.00
CA VAL A 313 6.34 22.59 -9.26
C VAL A 313 6.94 21.24 -8.99
N SER A 314 6.55 20.26 -9.80
CA SER A 314 7.11 18.92 -9.78
C SER A 314 7.90 18.62 -11.06
N MET A 315 9.12 18.10 -10.89
CA MET A 315 10.03 17.76 -11.97
C MET A 315 10.39 16.29 -11.91
N ALA A 316 10.31 15.57 -13.00
CA ALA A 316 10.84 14.22 -13.11
C ALA A 316 12.20 14.25 -13.81
N TYR A 317 13.19 13.59 -13.22
CA TYR A 317 14.44 13.26 -13.88
C TYR A 317 14.34 11.86 -14.49
N VAL A 318 14.37 11.78 -15.82
CA VAL A 318 14.40 10.50 -16.54
C VAL A 318 15.84 9.98 -16.56
N GLY A 319 16.22 9.28 -15.50
CA GLY A 319 17.57 8.79 -15.30
C GLY A 319 17.73 8.11 -13.93
N ASN A 320 18.94 7.67 -13.63
CA ASN A 320 19.22 6.99 -12.37
C ASN A 320 19.24 7.97 -11.20
N VAL A 321 18.65 7.55 -10.08
CA VAL A 321 18.56 8.37 -8.87
C VAL A 321 19.94 8.67 -8.26
N VAL A 322 20.91 7.76 -8.41
CA VAL A 322 22.27 7.95 -7.90
C VAL A 322 22.94 9.14 -8.59
N ASP A 323 22.78 9.25 -9.92
CA ASP A 323 23.34 10.34 -10.70
C ASP A 323 22.74 11.69 -10.27
N LEU A 324 21.45 11.74 -9.96
CA LEU A 324 20.80 12.94 -9.44
C LEU A 324 21.37 13.32 -8.07
N TRP A 325 21.47 12.37 -7.12
CA TRP A 325 22.00 12.65 -5.78
C TRP A 325 23.45 13.10 -5.81
N GLU A 326 24.30 12.43 -6.61
CA GLU A 326 25.72 12.80 -6.77
C GLU A 326 25.85 14.20 -7.38
N ARG A 327 25.08 14.51 -8.45
CA ARG A 327 25.12 15.83 -9.09
C ARG A 327 24.67 16.96 -8.15
N LEU A 328 23.62 16.76 -7.38
CA LEU A 328 23.16 17.74 -6.38
C LEU A 328 24.25 18.00 -5.33
N ALA A 329 24.89 16.94 -4.85
CA ALA A 329 25.96 17.04 -3.87
C ALA A 329 27.22 17.70 -4.44
N ASP A 330 27.61 17.42 -5.68
CA ASP A 330 28.80 17.96 -6.35
C ASP A 330 28.65 19.45 -6.65
N GLU A 331 27.46 19.91 -7.01
CA GLU A 331 27.18 21.33 -7.24
C GLU A 331 26.80 22.10 -5.97
N GLY A 332 26.77 21.45 -4.81
CA GLY A 332 26.42 22.10 -3.55
C GLY A 332 24.99 22.64 -3.52
N VAL A 333 24.07 22.02 -4.24
CA VAL A 333 22.66 22.41 -4.23
C VAL A 333 22.07 22.12 -2.84
N HIS A 334 21.48 23.12 -2.22
CA HIS A 334 20.79 22.91 -0.95
C HIS A 334 19.50 22.13 -1.18
N VAL A 335 19.40 20.97 -0.59
CA VAL A 335 18.19 20.14 -0.54
C VAL A 335 17.62 20.23 0.87
N ASP A 336 16.36 20.60 1.01
CA ASP A 336 15.72 20.70 2.33
C ASP A 336 15.27 19.34 2.85
N ILE A 337 14.64 18.55 1.99
CA ILE A 337 14.03 17.27 2.35
C ILE A 337 14.45 16.21 1.33
N GLY A 338 14.92 15.07 1.80
CA GLY A 338 15.29 13.94 0.98
C GLY A 338 14.59 12.66 1.39
N SER A 339 14.27 11.82 0.42
CA SER A 339 13.75 10.47 0.65
C SER A 339 14.05 9.54 -0.53
N ASP A 340 13.63 8.28 -0.44
CA ASP A 340 13.68 7.30 -1.52
C ASP A 340 12.42 6.43 -1.51
N GLN A 341 11.78 6.25 -2.67
CA GLN A 341 10.63 5.37 -2.84
C GLN A 341 10.79 4.36 -3.98
N THR A 342 12.02 4.02 -4.35
CA THR A 342 12.25 2.82 -5.20
C THR A 342 11.77 1.57 -4.47
N SER A 343 11.43 0.51 -5.20
CA SER A 343 10.87 -0.70 -4.60
C SER A 343 11.94 -1.60 -3.97
N LEU A 344 12.74 -1.06 -3.06
CA LEU A 344 13.86 -1.76 -2.39
C LEU A 344 13.44 -2.92 -1.47
N HIS A 345 12.15 -3.05 -1.17
CA HIS A 345 11.57 -4.27 -0.59
C HIS A 345 11.65 -5.47 -1.53
N ASN A 346 11.88 -5.22 -2.83
CA ASN A 346 12.02 -6.22 -3.88
C ASN A 346 13.16 -5.86 -4.87
N PRO A 347 14.41 -5.62 -4.40
CA PRO A 347 15.46 -5.04 -5.22
C PRO A 347 15.93 -5.95 -6.37
N TRP A 348 15.77 -7.26 -6.21
CA TRP A 348 16.31 -8.28 -7.12
C TRP A 348 15.39 -8.64 -8.29
N ALA A 349 14.20 -8.10 -8.32
CA ALA A 349 13.17 -8.36 -9.33
C ALA A 349 12.62 -7.06 -9.94
N GLY A 350 13.51 -6.11 -10.23
CA GLY A 350 13.16 -4.84 -10.87
C GLY A 350 12.70 -3.73 -9.93
N GLY A 351 12.93 -3.89 -8.63
CA GLY A 351 12.62 -2.86 -7.63
C GLY A 351 13.63 -1.74 -7.53
N TYR A 352 14.87 -1.99 -7.96
CA TYR A 352 15.96 -1.03 -7.99
C TYR A 352 16.91 -1.32 -9.17
N TYR A 353 17.36 -0.29 -9.86
CA TYR A 353 18.25 -0.43 -11.02
C TYR A 353 19.61 0.24 -10.76
N PRO A 354 20.74 -0.47 -11.03
CA PRO A 354 22.08 0.05 -10.82
C PRO A 354 22.40 1.29 -11.66
N ALA A 355 23.25 2.17 -11.12
CA ALA A 355 23.62 3.43 -11.77
C ALA A 355 24.59 3.27 -12.94
N ASP A 356 25.32 2.18 -12.99
CA ASP A 356 26.32 1.89 -14.01
C ASP A 356 25.81 1.04 -15.17
N LEU A 357 24.52 0.75 -15.19
CA LEU A 357 23.83 -0.02 -16.22
C LEU A 357 22.64 0.75 -16.76
N THR A 358 22.41 0.62 -18.06
CA THR A 358 21.15 1.06 -18.65
C THR A 358 19.98 0.20 -18.16
N LEU A 359 18.76 0.68 -18.35
CA LEU A 359 17.54 -0.09 -17.97
C LEU A 359 17.50 -1.45 -18.68
N GLU A 360 17.87 -1.50 -19.97
CA GLU A 360 17.84 -2.74 -20.75
C GLU A 360 18.97 -3.71 -20.34
N GLU A 361 20.19 -3.22 -20.09
CA GLU A 361 21.29 -4.03 -19.55
C GLU A 361 20.96 -4.57 -18.17
N SER A 362 20.32 -3.77 -17.32
CA SER A 362 19.85 -4.18 -15.99
C SER A 362 18.83 -5.31 -16.08
N LYS A 363 17.85 -5.21 -16.99
CA LYS A 363 16.84 -6.26 -17.21
C LYS A 363 17.47 -7.56 -17.71
N ALA A 364 18.39 -7.46 -18.67
CA ALA A 364 19.11 -8.61 -19.20
C ALA A 364 19.97 -9.29 -18.13
N MET A 365 20.78 -8.51 -17.40
CA MET A 365 21.64 -9.05 -16.33
C MET A 365 20.82 -9.66 -15.18
N MET A 366 19.71 -9.04 -14.78
CA MET A 366 18.82 -9.59 -13.75
C MET A 366 18.28 -10.98 -14.13
N ALA A 367 18.01 -11.22 -15.40
CA ALA A 367 17.51 -12.51 -15.88
C ALA A 367 18.63 -13.54 -16.08
N GLU A 368 19.78 -13.13 -16.62
CA GLU A 368 20.86 -14.01 -17.07
C GLU A 368 21.94 -14.24 -16.00
N ASN A 369 22.23 -13.21 -15.19
CA ASN A 369 23.28 -13.26 -14.16
C ASN A 369 22.85 -12.52 -12.87
N PRO A 370 21.86 -13.05 -12.11
CA PRO A 370 21.28 -12.37 -10.96
C PRO A 370 22.28 -12.09 -9.82
N ASP A 371 23.34 -12.87 -9.68
CA ASP A 371 24.37 -12.64 -8.65
C ASP A 371 25.26 -11.44 -8.99
N GLU A 372 25.56 -11.23 -10.26
CA GLU A 372 26.30 -10.04 -10.72
C GLU A 372 25.40 -8.80 -10.64
N PHE A 373 24.14 -8.90 -11.06
CA PHE A 373 23.14 -7.84 -10.89
C PHE A 373 23.07 -7.37 -9.43
N ARG A 374 23.07 -8.31 -8.48
CA ARG A 374 23.08 -7.99 -7.04
C ARG A 374 24.29 -7.14 -6.63
N LYS A 375 25.47 -7.43 -7.14
CA LYS A 375 26.67 -6.64 -6.82
C LYS A 375 26.57 -5.21 -7.34
N HIS A 376 26.08 -5.02 -8.56
CA HIS A 376 25.85 -3.70 -9.14
C HIS A 376 24.82 -2.89 -8.33
N VAL A 377 23.73 -3.51 -7.89
CA VAL A 377 22.74 -2.88 -7.00
C VAL A 377 23.38 -2.46 -5.69
N GLN A 378 24.15 -3.34 -5.04
CA GLN A 378 24.81 -3.04 -3.78
C GLN A 378 25.85 -1.90 -3.92
N ALA A 379 26.63 -1.87 -4.99
CA ALA A 379 27.57 -0.79 -5.27
C ALA A 379 26.85 0.54 -5.47
N SER A 380 25.74 0.54 -6.19
CA SER A 380 24.90 1.73 -6.43
C SER A 380 24.28 2.26 -5.14
N LEU A 381 23.79 1.39 -4.26
CA LEU A 381 23.29 1.79 -2.93
C LEU A 381 24.40 2.45 -2.07
N CYS A 382 25.62 1.94 -2.13
CA CYS A 382 26.74 2.57 -1.43
C CYS A 382 27.03 3.99 -1.96
N ARG A 383 27.00 4.18 -3.28
CA ARG A 383 27.16 5.51 -3.92
C ARG A 383 26.03 6.45 -3.52
N GLN A 384 24.77 5.98 -3.59
CA GLN A 384 23.60 6.77 -3.24
C GLN A 384 23.68 7.26 -1.78
N VAL A 385 24.02 6.35 -0.84
CA VAL A 385 24.18 6.70 0.58
C VAL A 385 25.31 7.71 0.78
N ALA A 386 26.42 7.57 0.07
CA ALA A 386 27.53 8.53 0.17
C ALA A 386 27.11 9.95 -0.26
N ALA A 387 26.34 10.08 -1.34
CA ALA A 387 25.81 11.37 -1.79
C ALA A 387 24.78 11.94 -0.78
N ILE A 388 23.86 11.11 -0.28
CA ILE A 388 22.88 11.50 0.75
C ILE A 388 23.60 11.97 2.02
N ASN A 389 24.63 11.26 2.50
CA ASN A 389 25.40 11.67 3.67
C ASN A 389 26.06 13.06 3.49
N ARG A 390 26.56 13.37 2.30
CA ARG A 390 27.11 14.70 1.97
C ARG A 390 26.05 15.79 2.05
N LEU A 391 24.87 15.55 1.48
CA LEU A 391 23.74 16.51 1.49
C LEU A 391 23.16 16.67 2.90
N ALA A 392 23.06 15.59 3.66
CA ALA A 392 22.62 15.64 5.06
C ALA A 392 23.59 16.43 5.95
N ALA A 393 24.91 16.30 5.73
CA ALA A 393 25.91 17.12 6.39
C ALA A 393 25.75 18.62 6.07
N ASN A 394 25.16 18.95 4.93
CA ASN A 394 24.83 20.32 4.50
C ASN A 394 23.39 20.76 4.91
N GLY A 395 22.75 19.99 5.81
CA GLY A 395 21.48 20.35 6.43
C GLY A 395 20.22 19.79 5.77
N MET A 396 20.32 18.82 4.86
CA MET A 396 19.16 18.08 4.34
C MET A 396 18.57 17.19 5.45
N TYR A 397 17.25 17.23 5.64
CA TYR A 397 16.51 16.25 6.43
C TYR A 397 16.17 15.06 5.56
N PHE A 398 16.79 13.91 5.82
CA PHE A 398 16.52 12.67 5.08
C PHE A 398 15.75 11.68 5.94
N PHE A 399 14.76 11.01 5.36
CA PHE A 399 14.02 9.94 6.00
C PHE A 399 13.78 8.77 5.02
N ASP A 400 13.77 7.55 5.54
CA ASP A 400 13.32 6.35 4.82
C ASP A 400 11.79 6.37 4.70
N TYR A 401 11.28 6.23 3.49
CA TYR A 401 9.83 6.21 3.27
C TYR A 401 9.19 4.82 3.50
N GLY A 402 9.87 3.91 4.18
CA GLY A 402 9.34 2.58 4.46
C GLY A 402 9.37 1.63 3.27
N ASN A 403 10.35 1.81 2.39
CA ASN A 403 10.61 1.00 1.20
C ASN A 403 11.81 0.05 1.36
N ALA A 404 12.34 -0.10 2.58
CA ALA A 404 13.53 -0.85 2.91
C ALA A 404 14.87 -0.21 2.47
N PHE A 405 14.91 1.07 2.15
CA PHE A 405 16.15 1.75 1.75
C PHE A 405 17.26 1.61 2.81
N LEU A 406 16.97 1.93 4.07
CA LEU A 406 17.95 1.81 5.16
C LEU A 406 18.42 0.37 5.35
N LEU A 407 17.50 -0.59 5.32
CA LEU A 407 17.79 -1.99 5.53
C LEU A 407 18.65 -2.58 4.41
N GLN A 408 18.32 -2.29 3.15
CA GLN A 408 19.09 -2.79 1.99
C GLN A 408 20.43 -2.08 1.88
N SER A 409 20.52 -0.79 2.20
CA SER A 409 21.77 -0.06 2.26
C SER A 409 22.73 -0.64 3.32
N LYS A 410 22.19 -1.00 4.50
CA LYS A 410 22.97 -1.70 5.54
C LYS A 410 23.46 -3.07 5.05
N ARG A 411 22.59 -3.85 4.39
CA ARG A 411 22.93 -5.15 3.80
C ARG A 411 23.97 -5.04 2.68
N ALA A 412 23.99 -3.92 1.97
CA ALA A 412 25.00 -3.60 0.95
C ALA A 412 26.35 -3.15 1.55
N GLY A 413 26.43 -2.89 2.84
CA GLY A 413 27.65 -2.40 3.50
C GLY A 413 27.86 -0.89 3.39
N ALA A 414 26.83 -0.12 3.03
CA ALA A 414 26.89 1.34 2.98
C ALA A 414 27.06 1.96 4.38
N ASP A 415 27.67 3.17 4.45
CA ASP A 415 27.81 3.95 5.70
C ASP A 415 26.47 4.59 6.12
N ILE A 416 25.50 3.76 6.45
CA ILE A 416 24.14 4.14 6.82
C ILE A 416 23.85 4.01 8.32
N CYS A 417 24.79 3.45 9.09
CA CYS A 417 24.66 3.26 10.52
C CYS A 417 25.58 4.20 11.31
N LYS A 418 25.14 4.55 12.53
CA LYS A 418 25.96 5.20 13.56
C LYS A 418 26.86 4.15 14.22
N ALA A 419 27.80 4.61 15.08
CA ALA A 419 28.72 3.74 15.80
C ALA A 419 28.03 2.71 16.72
N ASP A 420 26.83 3.03 17.22
CA ASP A 420 25.98 2.16 18.04
C ASP A 420 25.18 1.12 17.22
N GLY A 421 25.36 1.10 15.90
CA GLY A 421 24.68 0.21 14.98
C GLY A 421 23.23 0.62 14.58
N LYS A 422 22.74 1.72 15.16
CA LYS A 422 21.45 2.31 14.75
C LYS A 422 21.59 3.03 13.41
N PHE A 423 20.48 3.16 12.67
CA PHE A 423 20.47 3.93 11.44
C PHE A 423 20.79 5.42 11.68
N ARG A 424 21.46 6.05 10.70
CA ARG A 424 21.74 7.49 10.73
C ARG A 424 20.49 8.32 10.56
N TYR A 425 19.54 7.83 9.78
CA TYR A 425 18.30 8.49 9.42
C TYR A 425 17.11 7.76 10.03
N PRO A 426 16.04 8.47 10.38
CA PRO A 426 14.79 7.85 10.82
C PRO A 426 14.04 7.27 9.64
N SER A 427 13.09 6.36 9.92
CA SER A 427 11.97 6.14 9.02
C SER A 427 10.95 7.27 9.17
N TYR A 428 10.15 7.53 8.14
CA TYR A 428 9.09 8.54 8.21
C TYR A 428 8.04 8.22 9.31
N VAL A 429 7.82 6.95 9.61
CA VAL A 429 6.93 6.57 10.72
C VAL A 429 7.58 6.89 12.07
N GLN A 430 8.86 6.58 12.23
CA GLN A 430 9.58 6.80 13.49
C GLN A 430 9.55 8.27 13.93
N ASP A 431 9.63 9.18 12.97
CA ASP A 431 9.91 10.59 13.29
C ASP A 431 8.75 11.55 12.93
N ILE A 432 7.82 11.12 12.07
CA ILE A 432 6.69 11.93 11.61
C ILE A 432 5.37 11.22 11.87
N MET A 433 5.10 10.11 11.16
CA MET A 433 3.77 9.50 11.18
C MET A 433 3.45 8.83 12.53
N GLY A 434 4.44 8.24 13.21
CA GLY A 434 4.25 7.66 14.54
C GLY A 434 3.87 8.73 15.57
N PRO A 435 4.79 9.65 15.92
CA PRO A 435 4.56 10.60 17.01
C PRO A 435 3.52 11.68 16.70
N MET A 436 3.27 12.02 15.43
CA MET A 436 2.32 13.09 15.08
C MET A 436 0.91 12.59 14.69
N PHE A 437 0.79 11.31 14.27
CA PHE A 437 -0.46 10.75 13.77
C PHE A 437 -0.84 9.44 14.46
N PHE A 438 -0.05 8.37 14.33
CA PHE A 438 -0.43 7.05 14.83
C PHE A 438 -0.59 7.00 16.34
N ASP A 439 0.29 7.68 17.09
CA ASP A 439 0.21 7.73 18.54
C ASP A 439 -1.06 8.45 19.04
N TYR A 440 -1.65 9.31 18.19
CA TYR A 440 -2.93 9.96 18.44
C TYR A 440 -4.12 9.26 17.77
N GLY A 441 -3.92 8.09 17.19
CA GLY A 441 -4.97 7.32 16.54
C GLY A 441 -5.30 7.74 15.11
N PHE A 442 -4.61 8.74 14.55
CA PHE A 442 -4.82 9.17 13.18
C PHE A 442 -4.15 8.23 12.20
N GLY A 443 -4.93 7.68 11.30
CA GLY A 443 -4.46 6.83 10.22
C GLY A 443 -5.40 6.83 9.04
N PRO A 444 -4.99 6.18 7.93
CA PRO A 444 -5.70 6.23 6.66
C PRO A 444 -7.04 5.52 6.73
N PHE A 445 -8.10 6.29 6.63
CA PHE A 445 -9.48 5.84 6.47
C PHE A 445 -9.92 6.10 5.04
N ARG A 446 -10.46 5.09 4.36
CA ARG A 446 -10.85 5.18 2.96
C ARG A 446 -12.23 4.63 2.70
N TRP A 447 -12.86 5.12 1.61
CA TRP A 447 -14.16 4.63 1.18
C TRP A 447 -14.27 4.59 -0.34
N VAL A 448 -15.21 3.77 -0.82
CA VAL A 448 -15.54 3.59 -2.23
C VAL A 448 -17.05 3.67 -2.41
N CYS A 449 -17.52 4.56 -3.27
CA CYS A 449 -18.92 4.65 -3.68
C CYS A 449 -19.21 3.58 -4.73
N THR A 450 -20.02 2.58 -4.37
CA THR A 450 -20.26 1.41 -5.24
C THR A 450 -21.22 1.70 -6.40
N SER A 451 -21.87 2.85 -6.39
CA SER A 451 -22.65 3.35 -7.52
C SER A 451 -21.81 3.66 -8.76
N GLY A 452 -20.52 3.98 -8.56
CA GLY A 452 -19.67 4.53 -9.62
C GLY A 452 -20.01 5.98 -10.00
N ASP A 453 -20.96 6.62 -9.31
CA ASP A 453 -21.38 8.00 -9.58
C ASP A 453 -20.47 9.02 -8.89
N PRO A 454 -19.84 9.94 -9.63
CA PRO A 454 -19.07 11.05 -9.03
C PRO A 454 -19.89 11.94 -8.09
N ALA A 455 -21.21 12.01 -8.24
CA ALA A 455 -22.07 12.79 -7.36
C ALA A 455 -22.13 12.18 -5.95
N ASP A 456 -22.18 10.84 -5.84
CA ASP A 456 -22.12 10.17 -4.54
C ASP A 456 -20.77 10.42 -3.86
N LEU A 457 -19.65 10.42 -4.62
CA LEU A 457 -18.35 10.74 -4.09
C LEU A 457 -18.26 12.20 -3.59
N ALA A 458 -18.76 13.15 -4.36
CA ALA A 458 -18.81 14.56 -3.95
C ALA A 458 -19.66 14.74 -2.68
N LYS A 459 -20.75 13.99 -2.53
CA LYS A 459 -21.59 14.01 -1.33
C LYS A 459 -20.85 13.43 -0.12
N THR A 460 -20.06 12.36 -0.30
CA THR A 460 -19.24 11.82 0.79
C THR A 460 -18.13 12.79 1.20
N ASP A 461 -17.51 13.51 0.25
CA ASP A 461 -16.50 14.53 0.56
C ASP A 461 -17.10 15.66 1.42
N GLU A 462 -18.30 16.16 1.07
CA GLU A 462 -19.04 17.16 1.84
C GLU A 462 -19.33 16.70 3.27
N ILE A 463 -19.84 15.46 3.41
CA ILE A 463 -20.16 14.89 4.72
C ILE A 463 -18.91 14.74 5.58
N ALA A 464 -17.82 14.22 5.01
CA ALA A 464 -16.58 13.99 5.74
C ALA A 464 -15.97 15.33 6.23
N ALA A 465 -15.92 16.36 5.38
CA ALA A 465 -15.45 17.68 5.76
C ALA A 465 -16.25 18.26 6.93
N ARG A 466 -17.58 18.28 6.81
CA ARG A 466 -18.49 18.78 7.84
C ARG A 466 -18.32 18.05 9.18
N VAL A 467 -18.24 16.72 9.15
CA VAL A 467 -18.08 15.92 10.38
C VAL A 467 -16.74 16.23 11.06
N LEU A 468 -15.65 16.35 10.31
CA LEU A 468 -14.35 16.71 10.86
C LEU A 468 -14.34 18.14 11.44
N GLU A 469 -14.99 19.09 10.78
CA GLU A 469 -15.16 20.47 11.29
C GLU A 469 -15.91 20.50 12.61
N GLU A 470 -17.00 19.72 12.73
CA GLU A 470 -17.77 19.59 13.98
C GLU A 470 -16.93 19.01 15.12
N ILE A 471 -16.15 17.95 14.85
CA ILE A 471 -15.27 17.32 15.86
C ILE A 471 -14.16 18.28 16.28
N MET A 472 -13.55 18.99 15.31
CA MET A 472 -12.42 19.89 15.57
C MET A 472 -12.76 21.03 16.52
N GLN A 473 -14.03 21.47 16.61
CA GLN A 473 -14.45 22.53 17.54
C GLN A 473 -14.15 22.18 19.00
N ASN A 474 -14.24 20.90 19.37
CA ASN A 474 -14.04 20.42 20.74
C ASN A 474 -12.80 19.52 20.88
N ALA A 475 -11.98 19.43 19.83
CA ALA A 475 -10.77 18.61 19.86
C ALA A 475 -9.69 19.25 20.73
N PRO A 476 -8.82 18.46 21.38
CA PRO A 476 -7.64 18.97 22.06
C PRO A 476 -6.64 19.55 21.04
N ASP A 477 -5.84 20.51 21.50
CA ASP A 477 -4.95 21.27 20.62
C ASP A 477 -3.90 20.39 19.90
N GLU A 478 -3.50 19.27 20.54
CA GLU A 478 -2.54 18.30 20.02
C GLU A 478 -2.96 17.66 18.68
N ILE A 479 -4.25 17.59 18.40
CA ILE A 479 -4.79 16.95 17.19
C ILE A 479 -5.50 17.89 16.22
N LYS A 480 -5.67 19.18 16.56
CA LYS A 480 -6.34 20.16 15.67
C LYS A 480 -5.60 20.36 14.36
N GLY A 481 -4.26 20.32 14.39
CA GLY A 481 -3.44 20.47 13.20
C GLY A 481 -3.70 19.35 12.19
N GLN A 482 -3.74 18.11 12.65
CA GLN A 482 -4.04 16.93 11.83
C GLN A 482 -5.45 17.00 11.24
N MET A 483 -6.44 17.42 12.02
CA MET A 483 -7.80 17.61 11.53
C MET A 483 -7.88 18.70 10.46
N ALA A 484 -7.25 19.86 10.69
CA ALA A 484 -7.24 20.97 9.74
C ALA A 484 -6.60 20.58 8.40
N ASP A 485 -5.48 19.83 8.43
CA ASP A 485 -4.82 19.33 7.22
C ASP A 485 -5.73 18.36 6.45
N ASN A 486 -6.47 17.50 7.13
CA ASN A 486 -7.38 16.53 6.51
C ASN A 486 -8.68 17.19 5.99
N ILE A 487 -9.20 18.21 6.66
CA ILE A 487 -10.31 19.03 6.16
C ILE A 487 -9.87 19.74 4.86
N HIS A 488 -8.71 20.37 4.87
CA HIS A 488 -8.17 21.02 3.67
C HIS A 488 -7.99 20.01 2.52
N TRP A 489 -7.43 18.85 2.80
CA TRP A 489 -7.27 17.76 1.83
C TRP A 489 -8.59 17.35 1.19
N ILE A 490 -9.64 17.09 1.99
CA ILE A 490 -10.90 16.58 1.46
C ILE A 490 -11.68 17.64 0.68
N VAL A 491 -11.64 18.89 1.11
CA VAL A 491 -12.28 20.01 0.41
C VAL A 491 -11.64 20.26 -0.97
N GLU A 492 -10.33 20.09 -1.08
CA GLU A 492 -9.58 20.27 -2.34
C GLU A 492 -9.50 19.01 -3.19
N ALA A 493 -10.00 17.86 -2.72
CA ALA A 493 -9.83 16.56 -3.36
C ALA A 493 -10.39 16.52 -4.80
N GLY A 494 -11.55 17.13 -5.04
CA GLY A 494 -12.16 17.24 -6.37
C GLY A 494 -11.28 18.05 -7.35
N ARG A 495 -10.73 19.16 -6.89
CA ARG A 495 -9.82 19.99 -7.68
C ARG A 495 -8.53 19.25 -8.06
N ASN A 496 -8.04 18.42 -7.17
CA ASN A 496 -6.79 17.69 -7.37
C ASN A 496 -6.93 16.51 -8.32
N GLN A 497 -8.14 16.12 -8.75
CA GLN A 497 -8.41 15.04 -9.71
C GLN A 497 -7.70 13.73 -9.33
N LEU A 498 -7.94 13.27 -8.10
CA LEU A 498 -7.21 12.15 -7.49
C LEU A 498 -7.78 10.77 -7.83
N VAL A 499 -8.99 10.70 -8.39
CA VAL A 499 -9.67 9.44 -8.71
C VAL A 499 -8.98 8.75 -9.87
N VAL A 500 -8.58 7.50 -9.64
CA VAL A 500 -8.09 6.56 -10.66
C VAL A 500 -8.80 5.24 -10.41
N GLY A 501 -9.55 4.75 -11.38
CA GLY A 501 -10.41 3.57 -11.21
C GLY A 501 -11.75 3.92 -10.55
N SER A 502 -12.06 3.27 -9.43
CA SER A 502 -13.33 3.47 -8.71
C SER A 502 -13.49 4.86 -8.09
N GLN A 503 -14.75 5.27 -7.86
CA GLN A 503 -15.10 6.49 -7.14
C GLN A 503 -14.74 6.34 -5.66
N ALA A 504 -13.52 6.66 -5.30
CA ALA A 504 -12.93 6.41 -4.00
C ALA A 504 -12.28 7.65 -3.39
N ARG A 505 -12.16 7.66 -2.07
CA ARG A 505 -11.50 8.71 -1.31
C ARG A 505 -10.75 8.15 -0.09
N ILE A 506 -9.81 8.94 0.42
CA ILE A 506 -9.06 8.68 1.64
C ILE A 506 -8.88 9.99 2.40
N LEU A 507 -8.84 9.90 3.73
CA LEU A 507 -8.31 10.92 4.63
C LEU A 507 -7.73 10.24 5.88
N TYR A 508 -7.01 10.98 6.72
CA TYR A 508 -6.59 10.45 8.02
C TYR A 508 -7.56 10.91 9.11
N ALA A 509 -8.04 9.94 9.88
CA ALA A 509 -8.92 10.18 11.00
C ALA A 509 -8.61 9.21 12.16
N ASP A 510 -8.90 9.66 13.38
CA ASP A 510 -8.90 8.84 14.59
C ASP A 510 -10.17 7.99 14.70
N ALA A 511 -10.31 7.21 15.77
CA ALA A 511 -11.47 6.35 15.99
C ALA A 511 -12.81 7.13 15.96
N GLU A 512 -12.86 8.30 16.58
CA GLU A 512 -14.05 9.16 16.61
C GLU A 512 -14.39 9.68 15.21
N GLY A 513 -13.39 10.17 14.50
CA GLY A 513 -13.55 10.67 13.14
C GLY A 513 -14.05 9.60 12.18
N ARG A 514 -13.41 8.42 12.19
CA ARG A 514 -13.81 7.28 11.33
C ARG A 514 -15.26 6.86 11.60
N ALA A 515 -15.62 6.66 12.87
CA ALA A 515 -16.96 6.21 13.25
C ALA A 515 -18.03 7.25 12.89
N LYS A 516 -17.82 8.53 13.22
CA LYS A 516 -18.80 9.60 12.93
C LYS A 516 -18.97 9.85 11.43
N ILE A 517 -17.90 9.83 10.65
CA ILE A 517 -17.97 9.93 9.18
C ILE A 517 -18.76 8.75 8.62
N ALA A 518 -18.44 7.52 9.03
CA ALA A 518 -19.11 6.31 8.55
C ALA A 518 -20.60 6.27 8.92
N LEU A 519 -20.96 6.65 10.15
CA LEU A 519 -22.37 6.77 10.58
C LEU A 519 -23.12 7.81 9.76
N ALA A 520 -22.49 8.95 9.46
CA ALA A 520 -23.09 9.98 8.63
C ALA A 520 -23.28 9.51 7.16
N PHE A 521 -22.35 8.72 6.62
CA PHE A 521 -22.53 8.06 5.33
C PHE A 521 -23.71 7.07 5.37
N ASN A 522 -23.76 6.24 6.42
CA ASN A 522 -24.84 5.24 6.57
C ASN A 522 -26.22 5.91 6.68
N GLU A 523 -26.32 7.02 7.36
CA GLU A 523 -27.54 7.83 7.42
C GLU A 523 -27.89 8.47 6.08
N ALA A 524 -26.90 8.95 5.31
CA ALA A 524 -27.12 9.51 3.98
C ALA A 524 -27.62 8.43 2.99
N ILE A 525 -27.10 7.18 3.09
CA ILE A 525 -27.63 6.05 2.32
C ILE A 525 -29.08 5.77 2.71
N ARG A 526 -29.38 5.70 4.02
CA ARG A 526 -30.74 5.48 4.56
C ARG A 526 -31.74 6.51 4.05
N LYS A 527 -31.31 7.76 3.89
CA LYS A 527 -32.13 8.86 3.36
C LYS A 527 -32.22 8.91 1.84
N GLY A 528 -31.44 8.10 1.12
CA GLY A 528 -31.33 8.13 -0.34
C GLY A 528 -30.54 9.34 -0.88
N GLU A 529 -29.77 10.02 -0.04
CA GLU A 529 -28.85 11.09 -0.45
C GLU A 529 -27.59 10.51 -1.11
N ILE A 530 -27.22 9.29 -0.78
CA ILE A 530 -26.22 8.45 -1.42
C ILE A 530 -26.99 7.24 -1.97
N THR A 531 -26.74 6.90 -3.24
CA THR A 531 -27.66 6.05 -3.99
C THR A 531 -27.41 4.55 -3.83
N ARG A 532 -26.22 4.14 -3.40
CA ARG A 532 -25.80 2.74 -3.23
C ARG A 532 -24.91 2.57 -1.99
N PRO A 533 -24.71 1.33 -1.52
CA PRO A 533 -23.80 1.05 -0.42
C PRO A 533 -22.40 1.65 -0.63
N ILE A 534 -21.72 1.88 0.48
CA ILE A 534 -20.33 2.32 0.50
C ILE A 534 -19.46 1.20 1.07
N VAL A 535 -18.31 0.97 0.44
CA VAL A 535 -17.24 0.16 1.02
C VAL A 535 -16.34 1.06 1.86
N LEU A 536 -16.20 0.73 3.13
CA LEU A 536 -15.23 1.34 4.05
C LEU A 536 -14.01 0.44 4.20
N GLY A 537 -12.86 1.03 4.47
CA GLY A 537 -11.66 0.31 4.82
C GLY A 537 -10.56 1.25 5.30
N ARG A 538 -9.37 0.71 5.46
CA ARG A 538 -8.17 1.48 5.73
C ARG A 538 -6.99 1.00 4.92
N ASP A 539 -5.92 1.77 4.89
CA ASP A 539 -4.63 1.25 4.49
C ASP A 539 -4.11 0.31 5.58
N HIS A 540 -3.32 -0.69 5.21
CA HIS A 540 -2.62 -1.51 6.20
C HIS A 540 -1.46 -0.74 6.86
N HIS A 541 -0.96 0.31 6.23
CA HIS A 541 -0.12 1.33 6.84
C HIS A 541 -0.95 2.19 7.79
N ASP A 542 -1.13 1.76 9.04
CA ASP A 542 -2.04 2.38 10.00
C ASP A 542 -1.52 2.26 11.44
N VAL A 543 -2.27 2.82 12.35
CA VAL A 543 -2.10 2.76 13.81
C VAL A 543 -2.06 1.33 14.31
N SER A 544 -2.96 0.50 13.79
CA SER A 544 -3.17 -0.91 14.15
C SER A 544 -2.99 -1.81 12.95
N GLY A 545 -3.01 -3.12 13.22
CA GLY A 545 -3.08 -4.13 12.19
C GLY A 545 -1.79 -4.39 11.42
N THR A 546 -0.69 -3.70 11.73
CA THR A 546 0.59 -3.91 11.06
C THR A 546 1.74 -3.91 12.05
N ASP A 547 2.44 -5.03 12.13
CA ASP A 547 3.70 -5.19 12.83
C ASP A 547 4.84 -5.21 11.82
N SER A 548 5.58 -4.10 11.74
CA SER A 548 6.69 -3.88 10.81
C SER A 548 7.77 -3.07 11.51
N PRO A 549 8.85 -3.72 11.98
CA PRO A 549 9.87 -3.08 12.82
C PRO A 549 10.62 -1.94 12.14
N PHE A 550 10.65 -1.93 10.82
CA PHE A 550 11.33 -0.89 10.03
C PHE A 550 10.37 0.13 9.41
N ARG A 551 9.06 0.03 9.70
CA ARG A 551 8.05 0.95 9.19
C ARG A 551 7.00 1.29 10.24
N GLU A 552 5.85 0.61 10.31
CA GLU A 552 4.69 0.97 11.14
C GLU A 552 4.96 0.85 12.64
N THR A 553 5.82 -0.08 13.07
CA THR A 553 6.19 -0.24 14.48
C THR A 553 7.60 0.25 14.80
N SER A 554 8.20 1.04 13.90
CA SER A 554 9.57 1.58 14.08
C SER A 554 9.70 2.59 15.23
N ASN A 555 8.58 3.17 15.71
CA ASN A 555 8.55 4.04 16.89
C ASN A 555 8.07 3.31 18.17
N ILE A 556 8.10 1.99 18.19
CA ILE A 556 7.90 1.16 19.39
C ILE A 556 9.26 0.73 19.88
N TYR A 557 9.62 1.08 21.11
CA TYR A 557 11.00 0.96 21.62
C TYR A 557 11.16 -0.02 22.78
N ASP A 558 10.13 -0.79 23.12
CA ASP A 558 10.17 -1.77 24.22
C ASP A 558 10.71 -3.15 23.82
N GLY A 559 11.11 -3.33 22.56
CA GLY A 559 11.60 -4.58 22.00
C GLY A 559 10.52 -5.42 21.31
N SER A 560 9.25 -5.08 21.48
CA SER A 560 8.12 -5.83 20.93
C SER A 560 7.77 -5.44 19.47
N GLN A 561 8.46 -4.50 18.87
CA GLN A 561 8.30 -4.13 17.46
C GLN A 561 8.54 -5.32 16.51
N PHE A 562 9.21 -6.37 16.97
CA PHE A 562 9.45 -7.59 16.20
C PHE A 562 8.37 -8.69 16.42
N CYS A 563 7.35 -8.42 17.21
CA CYS A 563 6.24 -9.34 17.49
C CYS A 563 5.02 -9.00 16.63
N ALA A 564 4.32 -10.00 16.12
CA ALA A 564 3.16 -9.83 15.22
C ALA A 564 1.81 -9.98 15.93
N ASP A 565 1.78 -9.89 17.25
CA ASP A 565 0.55 -10.08 18.03
C ASP A 565 -0.52 -9.03 17.73
N MET A 566 -0.11 -7.76 17.53
CA MET A 566 -1.06 -6.69 17.22
C MET A 566 -1.80 -6.95 15.90
N ALA A 567 -1.08 -7.30 14.84
CA ALA A 567 -1.69 -7.59 13.53
C ALA A 567 -2.69 -8.75 13.61
N VAL A 568 -2.33 -9.81 14.31
CA VAL A 568 -3.20 -11.00 14.48
C VAL A 568 -4.43 -10.66 15.33
N GLN A 569 -4.25 -10.02 16.49
CA GLN A 569 -5.35 -9.62 17.37
C GLN A 569 -6.31 -8.64 16.70
N ASN A 570 -5.77 -7.70 15.92
CA ASN A 570 -6.56 -6.72 15.20
C ASN A 570 -7.54 -7.41 14.24
N VAL A 571 -7.05 -8.28 13.36
CA VAL A 571 -7.87 -9.03 12.39
C VAL A 571 -8.90 -9.95 13.07
N ILE A 572 -8.52 -10.61 14.17
CA ILE A 572 -9.46 -11.43 14.96
C ILE A 572 -10.60 -10.55 15.50
N GLY A 573 -10.26 -9.40 16.06
CA GLY A 573 -11.25 -8.48 16.63
C GLY A 573 -12.17 -7.86 15.59
N ASP A 574 -11.66 -7.51 14.41
CA ASP A 574 -12.45 -7.03 13.27
C ASP A 574 -13.43 -8.09 12.79
N SER A 575 -12.98 -9.36 12.76
CA SER A 575 -13.78 -10.50 12.26
C SER A 575 -15.09 -10.69 12.99
N PHE A 576 -15.12 -10.51 14.32
CA PHE A 576 -16.35 -10.71 15.09
C PHE A 576 -17.08 -9.43 15.46
N ARG A 577 -16.64 -8.26 14.93
CA ARG A 577 -17.32 -6.97 15.11
C ARG A 577 -17.98 -6.44 13.83
N GLY A 578 -18.10 -7.26 12.79
CA GLY A 578 -18.90 -6.92 11.61
C GLY A 578 -18.10 -6.45 10.40
N ALA A 579 -16.80 -6.71 10.32
CA ALA A 579 -16.07 -6.59 9.06
C ALA A 579 -16.71 -7.47 7.98
N THR A 580 -16.91 -6.92 6.78
CA THR A 580 -17.47 -7.69 5.66
C THR A 580 -16.45 -8.69 5.12
N TRP A 581 -15.18 -8.32 5.10
CA TRP A 581 -14.07 -9.26 4.89
C TRP A 581 -12.85 -8.82 5.67
N VAL A 582 -12.01 -9.78 5.98
CA VAL A 582 -10.74 -9.58 6.70
C VAL A 582 -9.61 -10.26 5.98
N SER A 583 -8.40 -9.74 6.17
CA SER A 583 -7.19 -10.28 5.57
C SER A 583 -6.00 -10.20 6.52
N LEU A 584 -5.12 -11.20 6.45
CA LEU A 584 -3.85 -11.25 7.17
C LEU A 584 -2.75 -11.68 6.21
N HIS A 585 -1.66 -10.92 6.15
CA HIS A 585 -0.60 -11.14 5.18
C HIS A 585 0.78 -11.14 5.84
N ASN A 586 1.66 -11.99 5.32
CA ASN A 586 3.10 -11.78 5.42
C ASN A 586 3.54 -10.99 4.18
N GLY A 587 4.25 -9.90 4.40
CA GLY A 587 4.72 -9.03 3.33
C GLY A 587 4.05 -7.65 3.34
N GLY A 588 4.80 -6.65 2.93
CA GLY A 588 4.39 -5.26 2.91
C GLY A 588 5.44 -4.36 2.30
N GLY A 589 5.41 -3.07 2.60
CA GLY A 589 6.31 -2.06 2.03
C GLY A 589 7.80 -2.29 2.25
N VAL A 590 8.19 -3.04 3.28
CA VAL A 590 9.60 -3.37 3.61
C VAL A 590 10.03 -4.77 3.14
N GLY A 591 9.14 -5.54 2.54
CA GLY A 591 9.45 -6.83 1.93
C GLY A 591 8.76 -8.03 2.59
N TRP A 592 8.84 -9.14 1.90
CA TRP A 592 8.34 -10.40 2.39
C TRP A 592 9.23 -10.93 3.52
N GLY A 593 8.64 -11.45 4.58
CA GLY A 593 9.34 -11.90 5.78
C GLY A 593 9.68 -10.79 6.78
N GLU A 594 9.45 -9.53 6.42
CA GLU A 594 9.80 -8.35 7.23
C GLU A 594 8.59 -7.71 7.92
N VAL A 595 7.37 -8.16 7.62
CA VAL A 595 6.13 -7.55 8.11
C VAL A 595 4.97 -8.54 8.12
N ILE A 596 4.16 -8.49 9.18
CA ILE A 596 2.83 -9.08 9.23
C ILE A 596 1.83 -7.95 9.29
N ASN A 597 0.84 -7.97 8.41
CA ASN A 597 -0.18 -6.94 8.36
C ASN A 597 -1.56 -7.50 8.09
N GLY A 598 -2.56 -6.80 8.57
CA GLY A 598 -3.96 -7.13 8.37
C GLY A 598 -4.80 -5.93 8.03
N GLY A 599 -5.94 -6.19 7.43
CA GLY A 599 -6.92 -5.18 7.09
C GLY A 599 -8.30 -5.76 6.91
N PHE A 600 -9.23 -4.87 6.65
CA PHE A 600 -10.65 -5.20 6.47
C PHE A 600 -11.26 -4.41 5.33
N GLY A 601 -12.40 -4.89 4.86
CA GLY A 601 -13.40 -4.10 4.17
C GLY A 601 -14.75 -4.23 4.89
N MET A 602 -15.53 -3.15 4.91
CA MET A 602 -16.85 -3.09 5.51
C MET A 602 -17.82 -2.45 4.53
N VAL A 603 -18.87 -3.16 4.17
CA VAL A 603 -19.97 -2.62 3.36
C VAL A 603 -21.02 -2.05 4.30
N ILE A 604 -21.40 -0.80 4.08
CA ILE A 604 -22.48 -0.13 4.80
C ILE A 604 -23.62 0.17 3.81
N ASP A 605 -24.87 -0.12 4.20
CA ASP A 605 -26.04 -0.19 3.33
C ASP A 605 -27.22 0.66 3.82
N GLY A 606 -27.02 1.50 4.83
CA GLY A 606 -28.09 2.29 5.45
C GLY A 606 -28.84 1.57 6.59
N SER A 607 -28.52 0.30 6.87
CA SER A 607 -29.17 -0.48 7.91
C SER A 607 -28.72 -0.11 9.33
N ALA A 608 -29.52 -0.54 10.33
CA ALA A 608 -29.17 -0.43 11.75
C ALA A 608 -28.03 -1.40 12.14
N ASP A 609 -27.89 -2.53 11.44
CA ASP A 609 -26.76 -3.43 11.61
C ASP A 609 -25.46 -2.78 11.18
N SER A 610 -25.45 -2.02 10.09
CA SER A 610 -24.30 -1.19 9.68
C SER A 610 -23.94 -0.16 10.75
N ASP A 611 -24.90 0.54 11.37
CA ASP A 611 -24.63 1.48 12.47
C ASP A 611 -23.91 0.80 13.64
N ARG A 612 -24.35 -0.41 14.02
CA ARG A 612 -23.74 -1.19 15.09
C ARG A 612 -22.32 -1.64 14.72
N HIS A 613 -22.14 -2.21 13.55
CA HIS A 613 -20.82 -2.67 13.07
C HIS A 613 -19.81 -1.52 12.96
N ILE A 614 -20.23 -0.36 12.44
CA ILE A 614 -19.41 0.86 12.40
C ILE A 614 -18.92 1.21 13.81
N SER A 615 -19.86 1.29 14.76
CA SER A 615 -19.57 1.73 16.11
C SER A 615 -18.65 0.77 16.86
N GLU A 616 -18.83 -0.54 16.70
CA GLU A 616 -18.05 -1.55 17.41
C GLU A 616 -16.70 -1.81 16.75
N MET A 617 -16.67 -1.98 15.41
CA MET A 617 -15.47 -2.40 14.72
C MET A 617 -14.47 -1.27 14.48
N LEU A 618 -14.91 -0.08 14.04
CA LEU A 618 -13.98 1.03 13.82
C LEU A 618 -13.41 1.55 15.14
N PHE A 619 -14.17 1.45 16.25
CA PHE A 619 -13.65 1.72 17.57
C PHE A 619 -12.52 0.77 17.97
N TRP A 620 -12.74 -0.54 17.79
CA TRP A 620 -11.75 -1.57 18.09
C TRP A 620 -10.52 -1.44 17.20
N ASP A 621 -10.69 -1.33 15.91
CA ASP A 621 -9.62 -1.34 14.91
C ASP A 621 -8.54 -0.29 15.21
N VAL A 622 -8.93 0.91 15.65
CA VAL A 622 -7.99 1.97 16.01
C VAL A 622 -7.46 1.81 17.45
N ASN A 623 -8.34 1.62 18.42
CA ASN A 623 -7.95 1.63 19.83
C ASN A 623 -7.11 0.42 20.24
N ASN A 624 -7.19 -0.70 19.54
CA ASN A 624 -6.27 -1.83 19.71
C ASN A 624 -4.81 -1.39 19.52
N GLY A 625 -4.51 -0.66 18.45
CA GLY A 625 -3.17 -0.16 18.18
C GLY A 625 -2.72 0.94 19.14
N ILE A 626 -3.63 1.86 19.52
CA ILE A 626 -3.31 2.90 20.51
C ILE A 626 -2.96 2.25 21.86
N ALA A 627 -3.75 1.29 22.33
CA ALA A 627 -3.47 0.57 23.56
C ALA A 627 -2.11 -0.14 23.54
N ARG A 628 -1.77 -0.78 22.39
CA ARG A 628 -0.48 -1.43 22.19
C ARG A 628 0.69 -0.44 22.24
N ARG A 629 0.54 0.74 21.61
CA ARG A 629 1.53 1.82 21.60
C ARG A 629 1.66 2.48 22.97
N ALA A 630 0.54 2.68 23.69
CA ALA A 630 0.54 3.18 25.06
C ALA A 630 1.31 2.24 26.00
N TRP A 631 1.08 0.91 25.89
CA TRP A 631 1.85 -0.07 26.66
C TRP A 631 3.35 -0.01 26.39
N ALA A 632 3.75 0.32 25.17
CA ALA A 632 5.14 0.56 24.79
C ALA A 632 5.70 1.92 25.28
N ARG A 633 4.92 2.69 26.02
CA ARG A 633 5.27 3.99 26.58
C ARG A 633 5.31 5.16 25.59
N ASN A 634 4.63 5.05 24.44
CA ASN A 634 4.49 6.17 23.52
C ASN A 634 3.58 7.23 24.17
N GLU A 635 4.11 8.43 24.40
CA GLU A 635 3.41 9.51 25.17
C GLU A 635 2.09 9.92 24.53
N GLY A 636 2.05 10.14 23.22
CA GLY A 636 0.82 10.48 22.49
C GLY A 636 -0.26 9.41 22.63
N SER A 637 0.15 8.12 22.63
CA SER A 637 -0.79 7.00 22.80
C SER A 637 -1.28 6.84 24.23
N ILE A 638 -0.45 7.12 25.22
CA ILE A 638 -0.87 7.20 26.64
C ILE A 638 -1.97 8.26 26.77
N HIS A 639 -1.69 9.48 26.29
CA HIS A 639 -2.67 10.57 26.31
C HIS A 639 -3.98 10.19 25.59
N SER A 640 -3.87 9.60 24.41
CA SER A 640 -5.04 9.26 23.59
C SER A 640 -5.90 8.19 24.22
N ILE A 641 -5.31 7.12 24.78
CA ILE A 641 -6.08 6.02 25.36
C ILE A 641 -6.68 6.41 26.73
N GLU A 642 -6.00 7.26 27.51
CA GLU A 642 -6.56 7.83 28.74
C GLU A 642 -7.80 8.67 28.45
N ARG A 643 -7.73 9.53 27.43
CA ARG A 643 -8.87 10.32 26.97
C ARG A 643 -10.02 9.41 26.52
N GLU A 644 -9.71 8.34 25.78
CA GLU A 644 -10.74 7.41 25.31
C GLU A 644 -11.39 6.61 26.44
N MET A 645 -10.63 6.18 27.46
CA MET A 645 -11.20 5.55 28.67
C MET A 645 -12.15 6.47 29.44
N GLN A 646 -11.92 7.79 29.40
CA GLN A 646 -12.84 8.76 30.04
C GLN A 646 -14.15 8.94 29.27
N ARG A 647 -14.12 8.76 27.94
CA ARG A 647 -15.24 9.00 27.02
C ARG A 647 -16.06 7.76 26.73
N SER A 648 -15.41 6.59 26.70
CA SER A 648 -16.01 5.33 26.26
C SER A 648 -16.32 4.43 27.45
N HIS A 649 -17.61 4.32 27.77
CA HIS A 649 -18.05 3.46 28.86
C HIS A 649 -17.68 1.99 28.61
N GLY A 650 -17.00 1.38 29.58
CA GLY A 650 -16.58 -0.02 29.50
C GLY A 650 -15.19 -0.26 28.90
N LEU A 651 -14.51 0.78 28.36
CA LEU A 651 -13.11 0.66 27.98
C LEU A 651 -12.23 0.72 29.24
N GLN A 652 -11.42 -0.32 29.42
CA GLN A 652 -10.41 -0.36 30.48
C GLN A 652 -9.11 -0.91 29.90
N VAL A 653 -8.09 -0.08 29.85
CA VAL A 653 -6.76 -0.42 29.30
C VAL A 653 -5.73 -0.39 30.41
N THR A 654 -4.85 -1.41 30.44
CA THR A 654 -3.72 -1.44 31.36
C THR A 654 -2.70 -0.39 30.94
N MET A 655 -2.39 0.54 31.86
CA MET A 655 -1.44 1.61 31.59
C MET A 655 -0.05 1.28 32.13
N PRO A 656 1.04 1.67 31.45
CA PRO A 656 2.39 1.44 31.92
C PRO A 656 2.75 2.38 33.07
N SER A 657 3.47 1.90 34.06
CA SER A 657 4.21 2.77 34.99
C SER A 657 5.53 3.18 34.36
N ILE A 658 5.82 4.47 34.35
CA ILE A 658 7.08 5.00 33.85
C ILE A 658 8.14 4.84 34.94
N VAL A 659 9.29 4.28 34.57
CA VAL A 659 10.42 4.06 35.48
C VAL A 659 11.38 5.24 35.38
N ASP A 660 11.78 5.80 36.53
CA ASP A 660 12.74 6.90 36.58
C ASP A 660 14.14 6.45 36.11
N ASP A 661 14.84 7.32 35.39
CA ASP A 661 16.17 7.03 34.83
C ASP A 661 17.19 6.66 35.92
N ASP A 662 17.07 7.24 37.13
CA ASP A 662 17.93 6.91 38.27
C ASP A 662 17.84 5.43 38.66
N ILE A 663 16.68 4.79 38.47
CA ILE A 663 16.50 3.36 38.73
C ILE A 663 17.15 2.53 37.61
N ILE A 664 17.03 2.97 36.35
CA ILE A 664 17.65 2.29 35.21
C ILE A 664 19.17 2.36 35.30
N ASN A 665 19.72 3.46 35.77
CA ASN A 665 21.17 3.67 35.93
C ASN A 665 21.82 2.82 37.05
N LEU A 666 21.01 1.98 37.76
CA LEU A 666 21.57 1.01 38.72
C LEU A 666 22.20 -0.23 38.02
N ILE A 667 21.91 -0.44 36.72
CA ILE A 667 22.50 -1.50 35.90
C ILE A 667 23.83 -1.01 35.36
#